data_13181cdeedf8d4149bd6eaf5e9db7f3e
#
_entry.id   13181cdeedf8d4149bd6eaf5e9db7f3e
#
_cell.length_a   1.000
_cell.length_b   1.000
_cell.length_c   1.000
_cell.angle_alpha   90.00
_cell.angle_beta   90.00
_cell.angle_gamma   90.00
#
_symmetry.space_group_name_H-M   'P 1'
#
loop_
_entity.id
_entity.type
_entity.pdbx_description
1 polymer ?
#
loop_
_entity_poly.entity_id
_entity_poly.type
_entity_poly.pdbx_seq_one_letter_code
_entity_poly.pdbx_strand_id
1 'polypeptide(L)'
;MTVDEIAPGTAPARRALSTLAEMAAAIVVAALVSAIGLFAFAQVQWPAFSSSNVTRALTTVGQVASIAVLGVSIWMLRVQRWPLVAKALSWGGLSAFVTVTLGMPLGATKLYLFGISVDQEFRTEYLTRLTDSAALRDMTYADVPPFYPAGWFWIGGRVANLTGMAGWEAYKPYAIASLAVASVVALVLWSKLIRGDWAVVVGLAVAAVTVAYASPEPYGATIAVLIPPVLILAWGGLHRPDSTGTGGWGAVIGTGLFLGVAATFYTLYLGLAAFAVTAMAVLAAVLAVRAGNTWRAAVPVVVRLGVCGAIAIVIALIVWAPYLLELRHGRPAGSGTAFHYLPEGGARLAFPMLHFSAIGGLCLIGTIWLAVRFGSSRRARALGCGVLAIYVWSLASMAFTALGSTLLSFRLEPILIGLLAAAGVFGFLEATRSVYDNIGSPAGFRYAVLAVGLAGAMSFAQDIPQHLEPEINTAYSDTDGNGVRADKRPPGGAAYYREIDDALSTQLQRPRADTVVLTADTSFLSYYPYFGFQALTSHYANPLADFDGRAAAIAEWSKLETPDQLIAAMDAAPWRAPDAILFRYGPDGYSLRLAEDVYPNDPNVRRYTVTFPEELFADPRFQVTEIGPFVLVVRT
;
A
#
# COMPACT_ATOMS: atom_id res chain seq x y z
N MET A 1 7.83 -34.17 17.01
CA MET A 1 9.07 -33.48 17.36
C MET A 1 8.67 -32.08 17.84
N THR A 2 8.83 -31.87 19.12
CA THR A 2 8.50 -30.63 19.83
C THR A 2 9.49 -29.51 19.44
N VAL A 3 9.04 -28.26 19.53
CA VAL A 3 9.72 -27.00 19.15
C VAL A 3 10.97 -26.71 20.03
N ASP A 4 11.49 -27.66 20.81
CA ASP A 4 12.48 -27.46 21.90
C ASP A 4 13.92 -27.89 21.60
N GLU A 5 14.32 -27.97 20.33
CA GLU A 5 15.76 -28.13 20.01
C GLU A 5 16.34 -26.88 19.35
N ILE A 6 16.23 -25.74 20.03
CA ILE A 6 17.13 -24.58 19.79
C ILE A 6 18.11 -24.55 20.94
N ALA A 7 19.39 -24.69 20.61
CA ALA A 7 20.50 -24.78 21.54
C ALA A 7 20.37 -23.86 22.77
N PRO A 8 20.55 -24.39 24.01
CA PRO A 8 20.47 -23.57 25.22
C PRO A 8 21.69 -22.66 25.30
N GLY A 9 21.49 -21.33 25.38
CA GLY A 9 22.55 -20.48 25.85
C GLY A 9 22.79 -19.10 25.20
N THR A 10 22.02 -18.66 24.18
CA THR A 10 22.21 -17.29 23.72
C THR A 10 21.26 -16.33 24.44
N ALA A 11 21.82 -15.27 25.06
CA ALA A 11 21.04 -14.23 25.73
C ALA A 11 19.96 -13.65 24.78
N PRO A 12 18.77 -13.29 25.27
CA PRO A 12 17.66 -12.75 24.43
C PRO A 12 18.09 -11.59 23.51
N ALA A 13 19.00 -10.74 23.97
CA ALA A 13 19.57 -9.63 23.19
C ALA A 13 20.39 -10.13 21.97
N ARG A 14 21.17 -11.20 22.09
CA ARG A 14 21.93 -11.76 20.95
C ARG A 14 21.01 -12.36 19.89
N ARG A 15 19.89 -12.96 20.28
CA ARG A 15 18.89 -13.48 19.33
C ARG A 15 18.17 -12.34 18.58
N ALA A 16 17.82 -11.26 19.27
CA ALA A 16 17.25 -10.08 18.65
C ALA A 16 18.21 -9.44 17.64
N LEU A 17 19.46 -9.22 18.03
CA LEU A 17 20.51 -8.68 17.16
C LEU A 17 20.75 -9.57 15.92
N SER A 18 20.80 -10.89 16.08
CA SER A 18 20.96 -11.80 14.95
C SER A 18 19.76 -11.75 13.98
N THR A 19 18.55 -11.58 14.50
CA THR A 19 17.34 -11.44 13.66
C THR A 19 17.35 -10.12 12.91
N LEU A 20 17.72 -9.02 13.54
CA LEU A 20 17.86 -7.71 12.89
C LEU A 20 18.95 -7.72 11.81
N ALA A 21 20.10 -8.34 12.09
CA ALA A 21 21.17 -8.50 11.11
C ALA A 21 20.72 -9.35 9.91
N GLU A 22 19.95 -10.42 10.15
CA GLU A 22 19.38 -11.24 9.09
C GLU A 22 18.36 -10.46 8.26
N MET A 23 17.48 -9.66 8.89
CA MET A 23 16.55 -8.79 8.19
C MET A 23 17.29 -7.74 7.35
N ALA A 24 18.33 -7.10 7.90
CA ALA A 24 19.12 -6.11 7.16
C ALA A 24 19.80 -6.75 5.93
N ALA A 25 20.42 -7.92 6.07
CA ALA A 25 21.00 -8.64 4.95
C ALA A 25 19.95 -9.02 3.89
N ALA A 26 18.78 -9.47 4.32
CA ALA A 26 17.67 -9.83 3.46
C ALA A 26 17.11 -8.61 2.69
N ILE A 27 16.99 -7.46 3.34
CA ILE A 27 16.60 -6.17 2.71
C ILE A 27 17.61 -5.80 1.63
N VAL A 28 18.91 -5.88 1.92
CA VAL A 28 19.97 -5.56 0.94
C VAL A 28 19.89 -6.49 -0.27
N VAL A 29 19.74 -7.80 -0.07
CA VAL A 29 19.60 -8.77 -1.17
C VAL A 29 18.36 -8.45 -2.00
N ALA A 30 17.21 -8.19 -1.36
CA ALA A 30 15.97 -7.87 -2.07
C ALA A 30 16.08 -6.58 -2.87
N ALA A 31 16.65 -5.52 -2.29
CA ALA A 31 16.86 -4.25 -2.97
C ALA A 31 17.79 -4.39 -4.18
N LEU A 32 18.90 -5.13 -4.03
CA LEU A 32 19.84 -5.37 -5.13
C LEU A 32 19.22 -6.19 -6.25
N VAL A 33 18.50 -7.27 -5.95
CA VAL A 33 17.83 -8.10 -6.96
C VAL A 33 16.79 -7.27 -7.72
N SER A 34 16.00 -6.47 -7.00
CA SER A 34 15.00 -5.60 -7.64
C SER A 34 15.67 -4.51 -8.48
N ALA A 35 16.71 -3.85 -7.98
CA ALA A 35 17.42 -2.80 -8.72
C ALA A 35 18.06 -3.36 -10.01
N ILE A 36 18.77 -4.49 -9.91
CA ILE A 36 19.40 -5.14 -11.07
C ILE A 36 18.34 -5.60 -12.08
N GLY A 37 17.27 -6.25 -11.60
CA GLY A 37 16.18 -6.71 -12.47
C GLY A 37 15.49 -5.57 -13.20
N LEU A 38 15.09 -4.52 -12.50
CA LEU A 38 14.43 -3.35 -13.09
C LEU A 38 15.36 -2.58 -14.04
N PHE A 39 16.64 -2.45 -13.68
CA PHE A 39 17.64 -1.87 -14.58
C PHE A 39 17.78 -2.70 -15.86
N ALA A 40 17.88 -4.03 -15.76
CA ALA A 40 17.95 -4.90 -16.91
C ALA A 40 16.70 -4.80 -17.80
N PHE A 41 15.50 -4.74 -17.18
CA PHE A 41 14.25 -4.57 -17.93
C PHE A 41 14.19 -3.22 -18.66
N ALA A 42 14.75 -2.17 -18.10
CA ALA A 42 14.81 -0.84 -18.72
C ALA A 42 15.72 -0.80 -19.96
N GLN A 43 16.63 -1.78 -20.15
CA GLN A 43 17.48 -1.88 -21.36
C GLN A 43 16.77 -2.57 -22.53
N VAL A 44 15.58 -3.14 -22.31
CA VAL A 44 14.84 -3.89 -23.32
C VAL A 44 13.71 -3.04 -23.89
N GLN A 45 13.54 -3.08 -25.20
CA GLN A 45 12.37 -2.47 -25.85
C GLN A 45 11.18 -3.42 -25.75
N TRP A 46 10.30 -3.15 -24.81
CA TRP A 46 9.10 -3.95 -24.57
C TRP A 46 7.96 -3.51 -25.49
N PRO A 47 7.17 -4.45 -26.06
CA PRO A 47 5.88 -4.11 -26.63
C PRO A 47 4.90 -3.71 -25.54
N ALA A 48 3.84 -2.96 -25.88
CA ALA A 48 2.75 -2.71 -24.95
C ALA A 48 2.12 -4.03 -24.49
N PHE A 49 1.73 -4.12 -23.22
CA PHE A 49 1.30 -5.39 -22.59
C PHE A 49 0.18 -6.10 -23.35
N SER A 50 -0.84 -5.37 -23.77
CA SER A 50 -2.00 -5.91 -24.51
C SER A 50 -1.77 -6.08 -26.00
N SER A 51 -0.66 -5.57 -26.57
CA SER A 51 -0.36 -5.63 -28.01
C SER A 51 0.40 -6.87 -28.43
N SER A 52 0.94 -7.64 -27.48
CA SER A 52 1.77 -8.83 -27.76
C SER A 52 1.80 -9.78 -26.57
N ASN A 53 1.79 -11.07 -26.84
CA ASN A 53 1.96 -12.11 -25.82
C ASN A 53 3.42 -12.31 -25.38
N VAL A 54 4.38 -11.64 -25.99
CA VAL A 54 5.81 -11.76 -25.65
C VAL A 54 6.07 -11.39 -24.20
N THR A 55 5.53 -10.26 -23.72
CA THR A 55 5.68 -9.81 -22.34
C THR A 55 5.10 -10.83 -21.36
N ARG A 56 3.90 -11.38 -21.63
CA ARG A 56 3.27 -12.42 -20.81
C ARG A 56 4.12 -13.69 -20.77
N ALA A 57 4.60 -14.15 -21.92
CA ALA A 57 5.43 -15.36 -22.00
C ALA A 57 6.74 -15.21 -21.20
N LEU A 58 7.44 -14.08 -21.35
CA LEU A 58 8.69 -13.80 -20.62
C LEU A 58 8.44 -13.66 -19.12
N THR A 59 7.33 -13.03 -18.71
CA THR A 59 6.93 -12.96 -17.30
C THR A 59 6.73 -14.35 -16.71
N THR A 60 6.01 -15.24 -17.42
CA THR A 60 5.84 -16.64 -17.00
C THR A 60 7.17 -17.38 -16.86
N VAL A 61 8.09 -17.22 -17.84
CA VAL A 61 9.44 -17.82 -17.76
C VAL A 61 10.20 -17.32 -16.52
N GLY A 62 10.17 -16.02 -16.26
CA GLY A 62 10.82 -15.43 -15.08
C GLY A 62 10.20 -15.89 -13.75
N GLN A 63 8.87 -16.04 -13.69
CA GLN A 63 8.17 -16.60 -12.54
C GLN A 63 8.57 -18.06 -12.28
N VAL A 64 8.60 -18.88 -13.33
CA VAL A 64 9.04 -20.28 -13.26
C VAL A 64 10.49 -20.38 -12.78
N ALA A 65 11.38 -19.55 -13.32
CA ALA A 65 12.78 -19.52 -12.89
C ALA A 65 12.91 -19.12 -11.40
N SER A 66 12.14 -18.12 -10.96
CA SER A 66 12.13 -17.70 -9.54
C SER A 66 11.60 -18.80 -8.63
N ILE A 67 10.52 -19.49 -9.01
CA ILE A 67 9.96 -20.63 -8.27
C ILE A 67 10.97 -21.80 -8.23
N ALA A 68 11.69 -22.05 -9.33
CA ALA A 68 12.73 -23.06 -9.35
C ALA A 68 13.89 -22.75 -8.38
N VAL A 69 14.34 -21.49 -8.32
CA VAL A 69 15.34 -21.04 -7.32
C VAL A 69 14.83 -21.24 -5.90
N LEU A 70 13.57 -20.92 -5.63
CA LEU A 70 12.94 -21.18 -4.33
C LEU A 70 12.84 -22.67 -4.03
N GLY A 71 12.56 -23.51 -5.03
CA GLY A 71 12.57 -24.98 -4.91
C GLY A 71 13.94 -25.52 -4.52
N VAL A 72 15.02 -25.02 -5.14
CA VAL A 72 16.40 -25.35 -4.77
C VAL A 72 16.70 -24.91 -3.32
N SER A 73 16.29 -23.71 -2.93
CA SER A 73 16.43 -23.22 -1.55
C SER A 73 15.70 -24.13 -0.56
N ILE A 74 14.45 -24.53 -0.83
CA ILE A 74 13.68 -25.45 0.01
C ILE A 74 14.41 -26.79 0.16
N TRP A 75 14.94 -27.34 -0.94
CA TRP A 75 15.71 -28.57 -0.90
C TRP A 75 16.95 -28.44 -0.02
N MET A 76 17.75 -27.36 -0.21
CA MET A 76 18.96 -27.10 0.59
C MET A 76 18.64 -26.94 2.08
N LEU A 77 17.56 -26.21 2.43
CA LEU A 77 17.09 -26.04 3.81
C LEU A 77 16.68 -27.39 4.42
N ARG A 78 16.07 -28.25 3.63
CA ARG A 78 15.65 -29.59 4.08
C ARG A 78 16.79 -30.54 4.37
N VAL A 79 17.81 -30.53 3.50
CA VAL A 79 19.00 -31.38 3.65
C VAL A 79 20.09 -30.74 4.53
N GLN A 80 19.82 -29.53 5.06
CA GLN A 80 20.75 -28.77 5.93
C GLN A 80 22.12 -28.53 5.26
N ARG A 81 22.13 -28.35 3.93
CA ARG A 81 23.34 -28.05 3.15
C ARG A 81 23.45 -26.56 2.86
N TRP A 82 24.59 -25.98 3.18
CA TRP A 82 24.91 -24.56 2.92
C TRP A 82 23.81 -23.59 3.36
N PRO A 83 23.49 -23.50 4.64
CA PRO A 83 22.32 -22.79 5.16
C PRO A 83 22.32 -21.30 4.80
N LEU A 84 23.47 -20.64 4.71
CA LEU A 84 23.56 -19.24 4.29
C LEU A 84 23.21 -19.04 2.80
N VAL A 85 23.70 -19.95 1.93
CA VAL A 85 23.35 -19.93 0.51
C VAL A 85 21.85 -20.20 0.32
N ALA A 86 21.30 -21.18 1.04
CA ALA A 86 19.89 -21.48 1.00
C ALA A 86 19.03 -20.27 1.39
N LYS A 87 19.42 -19.52 2.43
CA LYS A 87 18.74 -18.27 2.82
C LYS A 87 18.86 -17.19 1.74
N ALA A 88 20.06 -16.96 1.23
CA ALA A 88 20.29 -15.99 0.17
C ALA A 88 19.47 -16.31 -1.09
N LEU A 89 19.40 -17.59 -1.49
CA LEU A 89 18.54 -18.03 -2.61
C LEU A 89 17.06 -17.87 -2.31
N SER A 90 16.60 -18.07 -1.06
CA SER A 90 15.20 -17.83 -0.71
C SER A 90 14.84 -16.34 -0.77
N TRP A 91 15.72 -15.46 -0.29
CA TRP A 91 15.51 -14.01 -0.36
C TRP A 91 15.57 -13.51 -1.81
N GLY A 92 16.61 -13.93 -2.57
CA GLY A 92 16.76 -13.56 -3.97
C GLY A 92 15.65 -14.09 -4.87
N GLY A 93 15.26 -15.36 -4.69
CA GLY A 93 14.18 -15.98 -5.45
C GLY A 93 12.83 -15.34 -5.21
N LEU A 94 12.50 -15.00 -3.95
CA LEU A 94 11.23 -14.32 -3.63
C LEU A 94 11.23 -12.88 -4.16
N SER A 95 12.35 -12.16 -4.01
CA SER A 95 12.50 -10.83 -4.56
C SER A 95 12.40 -10.83 -6.10
N ALA A 96 13.07 -11.78 -6.76
CA ALA A 96 12.99 -11.97 -8.22
C ALA A 96 11.55 -12.26 -8.67
N PHE A 97 10.82 -13.10 -7.94
CA PHE A 97 9.41 -13.39 -8.22
C PHE A 97 8.56 -12.11 -8.24
N VAL A 98 8.64 -11.28 -7.20
CA VAL A 98 7.91 -10.00 -7.13
C VAL A 98 8.34 -9.06 -8.24
N THR A 99 9.65 -8.90 -8.44
CA THR A 99 10.23 -7.97 -9.43
C THR A 99 9.85 -8.34 -10.86
N VAL A 100 9.90 -9.63 -11.21
CA VAL A 100 9.53 -10.13 -12.54
C VAL A 100 8.05 -9.98 -12.78
N THR A 101 7.23 -10.38 -11.80
CA THR A 101 5.76 -10.40 -11.92
C THR A 101 5.17 -9.00 -12.15
N LEU A 102 5.75 -7.96 -11.56
CA LEU A 102 5.31 -6.57 -11.76
C LEU A 102 6.16 -5.82 -12.78
N GLY A 103 7.47 -6.02 -12.77
CA GLY A 103 8.40 -5.24 -13.58
C GLY A 103 8.34 -5.52 -15.07
N MET A 104 8.20 -6.78 -15.47
CA MET A 104 8.11 -7.13 -16.90
C MET A 104 6.79 -6.65 -17.55
N PRO A 105 5.60 -6.88 -16.97
CA PRO A 105 4.36 -6.32 -17.52
C PRO A 105 4.37 -4.80 -17.63
N LEU A 106 5.05 -4.10 -16.73
CA LEU A 106 5.22 -2.65 -16.75
C LEU A 106 6.49 -2.18 -17.47
N GLY A 107 7.16 -3.06 -18.22
CA GLY A 107 8.47 -2.79 -18.83
C GLY A 107 8.47 -1.61 -19.81
N ALA A 108 7.43 -1.44 -20.63
CA ALA A 108 7.37 -0.38 -21.63
C ALA A 108 6.89 0.97 -21.08
N THR A 109 6.21 1.02 -19.92
CA THR A 109 5.75 2.26 -19.31
C THR A 109 6.68 2.73 -18.19
N LYS A 110 6.82 4.05 -18.01
CA LYS A 110 7.47 4.63 -16.82
C LYS A 110 6.55 4.72 -15.62
N LEU A 111 5.23 4.61 -15.84
CA LEU A 111 4.22 4.70 -14.80
C LEU A 111 4.01 3.34 -14.10
N TYR A 112 3.52 3.39 -12.88
CA TYR A 112 3.11 2.21 -12.11
C TYR A 112 1.66 1.83 -12.43
N LEU A 113 1.15 0.76 -11.83
CA LEU A 113 -0.25 0.32 -11.93
C LEU A 113 -1.22 1.50 -11.73
N PHE A 114 -2.27 1.60 -12.54
CA PHE A 114 -3.19 2.74 -12.64
C PHE A 114 -2.59 4.04 -13.19
N GLY A 115 -1.34 4.02 -13.66
CA GLY A 115 -0.74 5.16 -14.35
C GLY A 115 -0.63 6.41 -13.47
N ILE A 116 -1.41 7.42 -13.82
CA ILE A 116 -1.60 8.67 -13.07
C ILE A 116 -3.10 8.94 -12.84
N SER A 117 -3.93 7.91 -13.03
CA SER A 117 -5.38 8.00 -12.91
C SER A 117 -5.87 7.53 -11.55
N VAL A 118 -7.08 7.94 -11.18
CA VAL A 118 -7.75 7.56 -9.95
C VAL A 118 -6.89 7.90 -8.70
N ASP A 119 -6.81 6.97 -7.75
CA ASP A 119 -6.01 7.13 -6.51
C ASP A 119 -4.51 7.28 -6.79
N GLN A 120 -4.01 6.85 -7.96
CA GLN A 120 -2.59 6.90 -8.26
C GLN A 120 -2.08 8.33 -8.48
N GLU A 121 -2.97 9.25 -8.83
CA GLU A 121 -2.66 10.67 -8.98
C GLU A 121 -2.15 11.26 -7.66
N PHE A 122 -2.94 11.21 -6.58
CA PHE A 122 -2.53 11.77 -5.29
C PHE A 122 -1.32 11.03 -4.68
N ARG A 123 -1.19 9.71 -4.93
CA ARG A 123 -0.04 8.94 -4.46
C ARG A 123 1.26 9.42 -5.10
N THR A 124 1.22 9.70 -6.40
CA THR A 124 2.37 10.21 -7.15
C THR A 124 2.67 11.66 -6.74
N GLU A 125 1.63 12.50 -6.58
CA GLU A 125 1.75 13.86 -6.06
C GLU A 125 2.48 13.87 -4.71
N TYR A 126 2.09 13.00 -3.77
CA TYR A 126 2.71 12.95 -2.46
C TYR A 126 4.18 12.51 -2.50
N LEU A 127 4.51 11.52 -3.33
CA LEU A 127 5.90 11.10 -3.50
C LEU A 127 6.73 12.20 -4.15
N THR A 128 6.20 12.91 -5.16
CA THR A 128 6.84 14.05 -5.81
C THR A 128 7.09 15.19 -4.81
N ARG A 129 6.11 15.52 -3.96
CA ARG A 129 6.26 16.48 -2.87
C ARG A 129 7.41 16.12 -1.93
N LEU A 130 7.46 14.86 -1.50
CA LEU A 130 8.48 14.37 -0.57
C LEU A 130 9.83 14.03 -1.25
N THR A 131 9.90 14.06 -2.58
CA THR A 131 11.17 14.04 -3.33
C THR A 131 11.85 15.41 -3.28
N ASP A 132 11.07 16.46 -3.49
CA ASP A 132 11.56 17.84 -3.47
C ASP A 132 12.07 18.26 -2.07
N SER A 133 11.35 17.88 -1.00
CA SER A 133 11.71 18.25 0.36
C SER A 133 11.62 17.06 1.33
N ALA A 134 12.55 17.01 2.29
CA ALA A 134 12.50 16.08 3.42
C ALA A 134 11.53 16.52 4.52
N ALA A 135 11.06 17.77 4.50
CA ALA A 135 10.08 18.26 5.46
C ALA A 135 8.73 17.58 5.25
N LEU A 136 8.07 17.23 6.36
CA LEU A 136 6.71 16.71 6.34
C LEU A 136 5.75 17.86 6.02
N ARG A 137 5.27 17.88 4.78
CA ARG A 137 4.30 18.84 4.25
C ARG A 137 3.06 18.10 3.76
N ASP A 138 1.94 18.78 3.66
CA ASP A 138 0.75 18.23 3.00
C ASP A 138 1.04 17.95 1.52
N MET A 139 0.35 16.99 0.94
CA MET A 139 0.56 16.63 -0.46
C MET A 139 0.16 17.77 -1.39
N THR A 140 -1.00 18.39 -1.14
CA THR A 140 -1.63 19.38 -2.02
C THR A 140 -1.55 20.79 -1.46
N TYR A 141 -1.84 21.00 -0.17
CA TYR A 141 -2.03 22.33 0.39
C TYR A 141 -0.79 22.90 1.06
N ALA A 142 -0.52 24.19 0.82
CA ALA A 142 0.66 24.88 1.35
C ALA A 142 0.51 25.32 2.83
N ASP A 143 -0.73 25.50 3.27
CA ASP A 143 -1.10 26.21 4.50
C ASP A 143 -1.62 25.29 5.62
N VAL A 144 -1.52 23.97 5.46
CA VAL A 144 -1.91 22.99 6.49
C VAL A 144 -0.82 21.93 6.71
N PRO A 145 -0.73 21.34 7.91
CA PRO A 145 0.19 20.23 8.18
C PRO A 145 -0.24 18.96 7.43
N PRO A 146 0.69 18.00 7.21
CA PRO A 146 0.37 16.77 6.51
C PRO A 146 -0.68 15.95 7.27
N PHE A 147 -1.66 15.42 6.54
CA PHE A 147 -2.70 14.54 7.07
C PHE A 147 -2.53 13.09 6.63
N TYR A 148 -2.09 12.86 5.39
CA TYR A 148 -1.92 11.50 4.87
C TYR A 148 -0.66 10.84 5.47
N PRO A 149 -0.66 9.49 5.75
CA PRO A 149 0.50 8.81 6.30
C PRO A 149 1.72 8.93 5.38
N ALA A 150 2.75 9.64 5.84
CA ALA A 150 3.89 10.03 5.01
C ALA A 150 4.99 8.96 4.89
N GLY A 151 5.04 7.96 5.79
CA GLY A 151 6.24 7.13 5.99
C GLY A 151 6.74 6.42 4.74
N TRP A 152 5.86 5.72 4.00
CA TRP A 152 6.25 5.04 2.77
C TRP A 152 6.66 6.06 1.69
N PHE A 153 5.90 7.12 1.51
CA PHE A 153 6.16 8.17 0.52
C PHE A 153 7.44 8.95 0.84
N TRP A 154 7.72 9.19 2.13
CA TRP A 154 8.93 9.87 2.57
C TRP A 154 10.18 9.04 2.24
N ILE A 155 10.18 7.74 2.52
CA ILE A 155 11.28 6.84 2.15
C ILE A 155 11.47 6.85 0.62
N GLY A 156 10.38 6.73 -0.15
CA GLY A 156 10.42 6.78 -1.61
C GLY A 156 10.95 8.10 -2.15
N GLY A 157 10.51 9.21 -1.57
CA GLY A 157 11.01 10.55 -1.91
C GLY A 157 12.52 10.70 -1.62
N ARG A 158 13.01 10.13 -0.52
CA ARG A 158 14.46 10.11 -0.23
C ARG A 158 15.24 9.24 -1.21
N VAL A 159 14.68 8.08 -1.59
CA VAL A 159 15.29 7.22 -2.63
C VAL A 159 15.34 7.97 -3.97
N ALA A 160 14.25 8.61 -4.37
CA ALA A 160 14.19 9.42 -5.60
C ALA A 160 15.24 10.55 -5.59
N ASN A 161 15.31 11.29 -4.49
CA ASN A 161 16.28 12.38 -4.33
C ASN A 161 17.73 11.88 -4.39
N LEU A 162 18.05 10.76 -3.70
CA LEU A 162 19.40 10.18 -3.71
C LEU A 162 19.81 9.61 -5.07
N THR A 163 18.86 9.15 -5.88
CA THR A 163 19.10 8.61 -7.23
C THR A 163 19.04 9.69 -8.32
N GLY A 164 18.65 10.92 -7.99
CA GLY A 164 18.46 12.00 -8.94
C GLY A 164 17.26 11.82 -9.88
N MET A 165 16.32 10.94 -9.52
CA MET A 165 15.10 10.71 -10.29
C MET A 165 14.01 11.70 -9.88
N ALA A 166 13.17 12.12 -10.84
CA ALA A 166 11.93 12.81 -10.51
C ALA A 166 10.99 11.88 -9.69
N GLY A 167 10.20 12.45 -8.78
CA GLY A 167 9.34 11.66 -7.88
C GLY A 167 8.41 10.70 -8.63
N TRP A 168 7.73 11.20 -9.66
CA TRP A 168 6.84 10.38 -10.50
C TRP A 168 7.56 9.24 -11.22
N GLU A 169 8.80 9.44 -11.67
CA GLU A 169 9.61 8.42 -12.36
C GLU A 169 10.14 7.37 -11.38
N ALA A 170 10.51 7.79 -10.17
CA ALA A 170 10.96 6.90 -9.10
C ALA A 170 9.83 6.03 -8.52
N TYR A 171 8.57 6.44 -8.68
CA TYR A 171 7.42 5.75 -8.08
C TYR A 171 7.38 4.25 -8.43
N LYS A 172 7.43 3.91 -9.73
CA LYS A 172 7.37 2.52 -10.20
C LYS A 172 8.50 1.64 -9.64
N PRO A 173 9.79 1.96 -9.84
CA PRO A 173 10.87 1.13 -9.31
C PRO A 173 10.85 1.05 -7.79
N TYR A 174 10.50 2.12 -7.09
CA TYR A 174 10.39 2.11 -5.65
C TYR A 174 9.22 1.25 -5.15
N ALA A 175 8.04 1.33 -5.77
CA ALA A 175 6.88 0.52 -5.42
C ALA A 175 7.19 -0.99 -5.54
N ILE A 176 7.79 -1.40 -6.66
CA ILE A 176 8.17 -2.81 -6.89
C ILE A 176 9.24 -3.26 -5.88
N ALA A 177 10.30 -2.47 -5.70
CA ALA A 177 11.39 -2.81 -4.79
C ALA A 177 10.92 -2.85 -3.32
N SER A 178 10.08 -1.90 -2.88
CA SER A 178 9.55 -1.86 -1.51
C SER A 178 8.67 -3.09 -1.21
N LEU A 179 7.87 -3.54 -2.16
CA LEU A 179 7.05 -4.76 -2.00
C LEU A 179 7.93 -6.03 -1.99
N ALA A 180 8.97 -6.10 -2.83
CA ALA A 180 9.94 -7.20 -2.79
C ALA A 180 10.67 -7.25 -1.44
N VAL A 181 11.12 -6.11 -0.92
CA VAL A 181 11.73 -5.99 0.41
C VAL A 181 10.77 -6.44 1.51
N ALA A 182 9.52 -5.94 1.50
CA ALA A 182 8.52 -6.33 2.51
C ALA A 182 8.22 -7.84 2.47
N SER A 183 8.14 -8.43 1.27
CA SER A 183 7.94 -9.87 1.09
C SER A 183 9.09 -10.69 1.67
N VAL A 184 10.32 -10.23 1.49
CA VAL A 184 11.51 -10.90 2.03
C VAL A 184 11.63 -10.71 3.55
N VAL A 185 11.25 -9.54 4.09
CA VAL A 185 11.15 -9.32 5.54
C VAL A 185 10.09 -10.25 6.16
N ALA A 186 8.92 -10.39 5.49
CA ALA A 186 7.90 -11.34 5.90
C ALA A 186 8.43 -12.79 5.89
N LEU A 187 9.22 -13.18 4.88
CA LEU A 187 9.88 -14.50 4.82
C LEU A 187 10.86 -14.72 6.00
N VAL A 188 11.64 -13.70 6.36
CA VAL A 188 12.51 -13.79 7.55
C VAL A 188 11.67 -13.98 8.81
N LEU A 189 10.57 -13.25 8.99
CA LEU A 189 9.65 -13.45 10.12
C LEU A 189 9.07 -14.86 10.12
N TRP A 190 8.59 -15.35 8.98
CA TRP A 190 8.11 -16.73 8.85
C TRP A 190 9.17 -17.74 9.28
N SER A 191 10.45 -17.57 8.89
CA SER A 191 11.55 -18.47 9.25
C SER A 191 11.85 -18.51 10.76
N LYS A 192 11.42 -17.49 11.52
CA LYS A 192 11.52 -17.47 13.00
C LYS A 192 10.31 -18.09 13.69
N LEU A 193 9.21 -18.24 12.98
CA LEU A 193 7.94 -18.74 13.53
C LEU A 193 7.69 -20.21 13.19
N ILE A 194 8.23 -20.68 12.06
CA ILE A 194 8.06 -22.04 11.54
C ILE A 194 9.35 -22.56 10.93
N ARG A 195 9.37 -23.83 10.52
CA ARG A 195 10.52 -24.42 9.82
C ARG A 195 10.84 -23.65 8.53
N GLY A 196 12.11 -23.50 8.20
CA GLY A 196 12.57 -22.70 7.08
C GLY A 196 12.02 -23.14 5.71
N ASP A 197 11.93 -24.46 5.46
CA ASP A 197 11.33 -25.00 4.22
C ASP A 197 9.84 -24.63 4.08
N TRP A 198 9.09 -24.65 5.16
CA TRP A 198 7.68 -24.21 5.18
C TRP A 198 7.55 -22.71 5.07
N ALA A 199 8.50 -21.97 5.68
CA ALA A 199 8.52 -20.51 5.61
C ALA A 199 8.62 -20.00 4.18
N VAL A 200 9.41 -20.65 3.31
CA VAL A 200 9.54 -20.30 1.91
C VAL A 200 8.21 -20.52 1.16
N VAL A 201 7.53 -21.66 1.41
CA VAL A 201 6.25 -21.96 0.73
C VAL A 201 5.14 -20.99 1.16
N VAL A 202 5.00 -20.76 2.47
CA VAL A 202 4.00 -19.79 3.00
C VAL A 202 4.35 -18.38 2.56
N GLY A 203 5.63 -18.00 2.61
CA GLY A 203 6.11 -16.68 2.16
C GLY A 203 5.81 -16.42 0.69
N LEU A 204 6.06 -17.40 -0.19
CA LEU A 204 5.72 -17.30 -1.61
C LEU A 204 4.20 -17.16 -1.82
N ALA A 205 3.38 -17.98 -1.15
CA ALA A 205 1.93 -17.93 -1.31
C ALA A 205 1.35 -16.57 -0.87
N VAL A 206 1.78 -16.05 0.29
CA VAL A 206 1.33 -14.73 0.78
C VAL A 206 1.85 -13.60 -0.12
N ALA A 207 3.10 -13.65 -0.57
CA ALA A 207 3.65 -12.66 -1.48
C ALA A 207 2.94 -12.67 -2.84
N ALA A 208 2.66 -13.84 -3.41
CA ALA A 208 1.94 -13.98 -4.69
C ALA A 208 0.51 -13.38 -4.59
N VAL A 209 -0.21 -13.69 -3.50
CA VAL A 209 -1.53 -13.09 -3.21
C VAL A 209 -1.44 -11.57 -3.05
N THR A 210 -0.44 -11.09 -2.31
CA THR A 210 -0.25 -9.65 -2.12
C THR A 210 0.05 -8.93 -3.44
N VAL A 211 0.87 -9.53 -4.30
CA VAL A 211 1.15 -9.02 -5.65
C VAL A 211 -0.11 -9.01 -6.50
N ALA A 212 -0.94 -10.06 -6.44
CA ALA A 212 -2.16 -10.14 -7.25
C ALA A 212 -3.23 -9.13 -6.84
N TYR A 213 -3.45 -8.95 -5.52
CA TYR A 213 -4.65 -8.26 -5.03
C TYR A 213 -4.37 -6.95 -4.30
N ALA A 214 -3.13 -6.70 -3.84
CA ALA A 214 -2.79 -5.48 -3.08
C ALA A 214 -1.78 -4.57 -3.79
N SER A 215 -1.07 -5.05 -4.82
CA SER A 215 0.00 -4.29 -5.47
C SER A 215 -0.43 -2.94 -6.06
N PRO A 216 -1.69 -2.70 -6.49
CA PRO A 216 -2.12 -1.36 -6.91
C PRO A 216 -1.98 -0.29 -5.82
N GLU A 217 -1.98 -0.67 -4.54
CA GLU A 217 -1.71 0.20 -3.39
C GLU A 217 -0.38 -0.21 -2.71
N PRO A 218 0.79 0.14 -3.26
CA PRO A 218 2.06 -0.45 -2.84
C PRO A 218 2.42 -0.17 -1.37
N TYR A 219 2.07 0.99 -0.82
CA TYR A 219 2.24 1.32 0.59
C TYR A 219 1.38 0.42 1.50
N GLY A 220 0.15 0.08 1.08
CA GLY A 220 -0.72 -0.88 1.76
C GLY A 220 -0.21 -2.31 1.58
N ALA A 221 0.20 -2.69 0.38
CA ALA A 221 0.74 -4.02 0.07
C ALA A 221 1.95 -4.39 0.94
N THR A 222 2.84 -3.43 1.22
CA THR A 222 4.01 -3.64 2.10
C THR A 222 3.59 -3.97 3.54
N ILE A 223 2.44 -3.48 4.00
CA ILE A 223 1.87 -3.83 5.31
C ILE A 223 1.09 -5.15 5.23
N ALA A 224 0.30 -5.35 4.18
CA ALA A 224 -0.53 -6.54 4.01
C ALA A 224 0.27 -7.85 4.04
N VAL A 225 1.42 -7.91 3.35
CA VAL A 225 2.29 -9.10 3.31
C VAL A 225 2.88 -9.47 4.68
N LEU A 226 3.00 -8.49 5.59
CA LEU A 226 3.52 -8.66 6.94
C LEU A 226 2.44 -9.06 7.95
N ILE A 227 1.17 -8.78 7.70
CA ILE A 227 0.08 -9.05 8.67
C ILE A 227 0.02 -10.53 9.08
N PRO A 228 0.02 -11.54 8.18
CA PRO A 228 -0.10 -12.93 8.60
C PRO A 228 1.00 -13.41 9.56
N PRO A 229 2.31 -13.20 9.31
CA PRO A 229 3.34 -13.60 10.27
C PRO A 229 3.31 -12.76 11.56
N VAL A 230 2.95 -11.47 11.48
CA VAL A 230 2.85 -10.60 12.65
C VAL A 230 1.71 -11.01 13.58
N LEU A 231 0.56 -11.45 13.07
CA LEU A 231 -0.53 -11.95 13.92
C LEU A 231 -0.11 -13.20 14.70
N ILE A 232 0.66 -14.11 14.08
CA ILE A 232 1.22 -15.29 14.80
C ILE A 232 2.24 -14.84 15.85
N LEU A 233 3.07 -13.86 15.52
CA LEU A 233 4.02 -13.26 16.46
C LEU A 233 3.28 -12.63 17.64
N ALA A 234 2.25 -11.82 17.39
CA ALA A 234 1.43 -11.16 18.39
C ALA A 234 0.77 -12.16 19.35
N TRP A 235 0.15 -13.21 18.79
CA TRP A 235 -0.42 -14.29 19.61
C TRP A 235 0.63 -14.93 20.52
N GLY A 236 1.83 -15.23 19.99
CA GLY A 236 2.95 -15.78 20.76
C GLY A 236 3.48 -14.84 21.86
N GLY A 237 3.34 -13.53 21.68
CA GLY A 237 3.66 -12.52 22.69
C GLY A 237 2.60 -12.41 23.78
N LEU A 238 1.31 -12.41 23.41
CA LEU A 238 0.18 -12.19 24.31
C LEU A 238 -0.20 -13.44 25.12
N HIS A 239 -0.28 -14.62 24.45
CA HIS A 239 -0.74 -15.87 25.08
C HIS A 239 0.42 -16.79 25.43
N ARG A 240 0.78 -16.83 26.74
CA ARG A 240 1.85 -17.66 27.29
C ARG A 240 1.43 -18.36 28.56
N PRO A 241 0.70 -19.49 28.44
CA PRO A 241 0.18 -20.19 29.62
C PRO A 241 1.26 -20.75 30.54
N ASP A 242 2.44 -21.10 29.99
CA ASP A 242 3.52 -21.83 30.71
C ASP A 242 4.71 -20.94 31.10
N SER A 243 4.59 -19.60 30.97
CA SER A 243 5.73 -18.71 31.21
C SER A 243 5.74 -18.11 32.61
N THR A 244 6.90 -18.13 33.26
CA THR A 244 7.22 -17.42 34.51
C THR A 244 7.21 -15.88 34.36
N GLY A 245 6.57 -15.33 33.33
CA GLY A 245 6.43 -13.90 33.06
C GLY A 245 7.59 -13.25 32.27
N THR A 246 8.74 -13.89 32.14
CA THR A 246 9.94 -13.29 31.55
C THR A 246 10.10 -13.47 30.04
N GLY A 247 9.34 -14.38 29.37
CA GLY A 247 9.45 -14.68 27.95
C GLY A 247 8.49 -13.87 27.06
N GLY A 248 8.80 -13.81 25.74
CA GLY A 248 7.90 -13.26 24.72
C GLY A 248 7.97 -11.76 24.46
N TRP A 249 8.82 -11.03 25.18
CA TRP A 249 8.95 -9.57 24.99
C TRP A 249 9.42 -9.17 23.59
N GLY A 250 10.29 -9.97 22.95
CA GLY A 250 10.66 -9.71 21.54
C GLY A 250 9.47 -9.75 20.59
N ALA A 251 8.48 -10.62 20.84
CA ALA A 251 7.25 -10.66 20.05
C ALA A 251 6.36 -9.45 20.33
N VAL A 252 6.25 -9.00 21.59
CA VAL A 252 5.53 -7.81 22.00
C VAL A 252 6.12 -6.56 21.33
N ILE A 253 7.44 -6.39 21.43
CA ILE A 253 8.17 -5.28 20.81
C ILE A 253 8.00 -5.32 19.28
N GLY A 254 8.21 -6.49 18.66
CA GLY A 254 8.06 -6.65 17.21
C GLY A 254 6.64 -6.32 16.73
N THR A 255 5.60 -6.69 17.49
CA THR A 255 4.21 -6.33 17.19
C THR A 255 4.00 -4.81 17.33
N GLY A 256 4.52 -4.19 18.39
CA GLY A 256 4.45 -2.74 18.58
C GLY A 256 5.15 -1.96 17.48
N LEU A 257 6.35 -2.40 17.05
CA LEU A 257 7.09 -1.81 15.94
C LEU A 257 6.30 -1.92 14.62
N PHE A 258 5.72 -3.09 14.35
CA PHE A 258 4.88 -3.27 13.16
C PHE A 258 3.67 -2.33 13.16
N LEU A 259 2.93 -2.24 14.28
CA LEU A 259 1.78 -1.34 14.38
C LEU A 259 2.21 0.13 14.21
N GLY A 260 3.34 0.52 14.77
CA GLY A 260 3.91 1.86 14.59
C GLY A 260 4.25 2.16 13.12
N VAL A 261 4.92 1.25 12.43
CA VAL A 261 5.21 1.38 10.99
C VAL A 261 3.91 1.43 10.19
N ALA A 262 2.96 0.56 10.48
CA ALA A 262 1.65 0.58 9.82
C ALA A 262 0.93 1.94 10.00
N ALA A 263 1.05 2.57 11.18
CA ALA A 263 0.51 3.91 11.45
C ALA A 263 1.12 5.00 10.55
N THR A 264 2.37 4.84 10.15
CA THR A 264 3.05 5.78 9.26
C THR A 264 2.86 5.48 7.78
N PHE A 265 2.38 4.27 7.42
CA PHE A 265 2.20 3.84 6.02
C PHE A 265 0.74 3.83 5.60
N TYR A 266 -0.15 3.17 6.36
CA TYR A 266 -1.55 3.01 6.00
C TYR A 266 -2.46 2.80 7.22
N THR A 267 -3.22 3.82 7.58
CA THR A 267 -4.05 3.84 8.78
C THR A 267 -5.17 2.79 8.80
N LEU A 268 -5.75 2.46 7.65
CA LEU A 268 -6.78 1.42 7.57
C LEU A 268 -6.22 0.04 7.99
N TYR A 269 -5.04 -0.31 7.51
CA TYR A 269 -4.41 -1.59 7.86
C TYR A 269 -3.84 -1.58 9.27
N LEU A 270 -3.40 -0.43 9.76
CA LEU A 270 -3.14 -0.25 11.19
C LEU A 270 -4.40 -0.54 12.01
N GLY A 271 -5.54 0.06 11.65
CA GLY A 271 -6.82 -0.11 12.34
C GLY A 271 -7.22 -1.58 12.44
N LEU A 272 -7.19 -2.31 11.31
CA LEU A 272 -7.45 -3.75 11.28
C LEU A 272 -6.47 -4.54 12.15
N ALA A 273 -5.16 -4.28 12.02
CA ALA A 273 -4.14 -5.03 12.77
C ALA A 273 -4.26 -4.76 14.28
N ALA A 274 -4.47 -3.52 14.68
CA ALA A 274 -4.69 -3.15 16.08
C ALA A 274 -5.97 -3.79 16.64
N PHE A 275 -7.06 -3.80 15.86
CA PHE A 275 -8.30 -4.47 16.22
C PHE A 275 -8.11 -5.97 16.40
N ALA A 276 -7.43 -6.64 15.46
CA ALA A 276 -7.13 -8.07 15.55
C ALA A 276 -6.22 -8.40 16.75
N VAL A 277 -5.17 -7.61 17.00
CA VAL A 277 -4.27 -7.79 18.15
C VAL A 277 -5.02 -7.57 19.47
N THR A 278 -5.93 -6.57 19.53
CA THR A 278 -6.78 -6.33 20.70
C THR A 278 -7.75 -7.50 20.94
N ALA A 279 -8.41 -7.99 19.89
CA ALA A 279 -9.27 -9.18 19.99
C ALA A 279 -8.49 -10.42 20.47
N MET A 280 -7.27 -10.60 19.98
CA MET A 280 -6.37 -11.64 20.50
C MET A 280 -6.01 -11.45 21.96
N ALA A 281 -5.76 -10.21 22.40
CA ALA A 281 -5.46 -9.92 23.80
C ALA A 281 -6.67 -10.24 24.70
N VAL A 282 -7.88 -9.89 24.26
CA VAL A 282 -9.11 -10.25 24.98
C VAL A 282 -9.25 -11.78 25.09
N LEU A 283 -9.06 -12.50 23.98
CA LEU A 283 -9.11 -13.96 23.99
C LEU A 283 -8.03 -14.57 24.91
N ALA A 284 -6.80 -14.05 24.84
CA ALA A 284 -5.71 -14.50 25.69
C ALA A 284 -5.98 -14.24 27.18
N ALA A 285 -6.56 -13.06 27.51
CA ALA A 285 -6.96 -12.71 28.87
C ALA A 285 -8.06 -13.63 29.40
N VAL A 286 -9.10 -13.91 28.59
CA VAL A 286 -10.17 -14.86 28.94
C VAL A 286 -9.59 -16.26 29.21
N LEU A 287 -8.70 -16.74 28.35
CA LEU A 287 -8.05 -18.04 28.54
C LEU A 287 -7.18 -18.06 29.79
N ALA A 288 -6.45 -16.99 30.09
CA ALA A 288 -5.63 -16.87 31.30
C ALA A 288 -6.49 -16.85 32.58
N VAL A 289 -7.59 -16.10 32.58
CA VAL A 289 -8.54 -16.07 33.72
C VAL A 289 -9.16 -17.44 33.95
N ARG A 290 -9.59 -18.13 32.89
CA ARG A 290 -10.15 -19.49 33.00
C ARG A 290 -9.13 -20.50 33.55
N ALA A 291 -7.87 -20.41 33.15
CA ALA A 291 -6.82 -21.30 33.61
C ALA A 291 -6.36 -20.98 35.05
N GLY A 292 -6.30 -19.71 35.42
CA GLY A 292 -5.81 -19.25 36.71
C GLY A 292 -6.89 -19.02 37.78
N ASN A 293 -8.18 -19.19 37.44
CA ASN A 293 -9.36 -18.92 38.30
C ASN A 293 -9.37 -17.55 38.98
N THR A 294 -8.67 -16.57 38.40
CA THR A 294 -8.59 -15.20 38.95
C THR A 294 -8.44 -14.17 37.80
N TRP A 295 -9.12 -13.00 37.97
CA TRP A 295 -9.01 -11.88 37.02
C TRP A 295 -7.57 -11.32 36.91
N ARG A 296 -6.78 -11.47 37.99
CA ARG A 296 -5.36 -11.02 38.02
C ARG A 296 -4.48 -11.75 36.99
N ALA A 297 -4.88 -12.92 36.52
CA ALA A 297 -4.19 -13.66 35.47
C ALA A 297 -4.22 -12.94 34.11
N ALA A 298 -5.15 -11.99 33.91
CA ALA A 298 -5.22 -11.15 32.71
C ALA A 298 -4.20 -9.99 32.72
N VAL A 299 -3.70 -9.57 33.88
CA VAL A 299 -2.83 -8.38 34.02
C VAL A 299 -1.59 -8.44 33.11
N PRO A 300 -0.83 -9.57 33.01
CA PRO A 300 0.30 -9.64 32.09
C PRO A 300 -0.06 -9.41 30.63
N VAL A 301 -1.25 -9.88 30.19
CA VAL A 301 -1.74 -9.68 28.83
C VAL A 301 -2.02 -8.19 28.56
N VAL A 302 -2.69 -7.54 29.50
CA VAL A 302 -3.02 -6.09 29.41
C VAL A 302 -1.73 -5.26 29.38
N VAL A 303 -0.76 -5.56 30.24
CA VAL A 303 0.54 -4.87 30.24
C VAL A 303 1.25 -5.02 28.90
N ARG A 304 1.28 -6.23 28.32
CA ARG A 304 1.90 -6.49 27.01
C ARG A 304 1.20 -5.76 25.88
N LEU A 305 -0.13 -5.74 25.89
CA LEU A 305 -0.91 -4.94 24.93
C LEU A 305 -0.60 -3.44 25.08
N GLY A 306 -0.54 -2.95 26.32
CA GLY A 306 -0.16 -1.56 26.62
C GLY A 306 1.21 -1.19 26.07
N VAL A 307 2.21 -2.08 26.22
CA VAL A 307 3.57 -1.86 25.66
C VAL A 307 3.53 -1.86 24.14
N CYS A 308 2.78 -2.78 23.48
CA CYS A 308 2.59 -2.74 22.03
C CYS A 308 2.02 -1.38 21.59
N GLY A 309 0.96 -0.91 22.26
CA GLY A 309 0.33 0.38 21.97
C GLY A 309 1.26 1.57 22.20
N ALA A 310 2.03 1.58 23.29
CA ALA A 310 2.98 2.65 23.58
C ALA A 310 4.07 2.77 22.50
N ILE A 311 4.66 1.64 22.08
CA ILE A 311 5.64 1.62 20.98
C ILE A 311 5.01 2.12 19.68
N ALA A 312 3.80 1.65 19.35
CA ALA A 312 3.09 2.07 18.15
C ALA A 312 2.81 3.58 18.13
N ILE A 313 2.35 4.14 19.26
CA ILE A 313 2.06 5.58 19.40
C ILE A 313 3.34 6.40 19.22
N VAL A 314 4.45 6.03 19.87
CA VAL A 314 5.73 6.76 19.75
C VAL A 314 6.18 6.84 18.29
N ILE A 315 6.07 5.75 17.53
CA ILE A 315 6.45 5.74 16.11
C ILE A 315 5.43 6.54 15.27
N ALA A 316 4.13 6.37 15.54
CA ALA A 316 3.08 7.10 14.83
C ALA A 316 3.24 8.62 14.97
N LEU A 317 3.64 9.12 16.15
CA LEU A 317 3.84 10.54 16.40
C LEU A 317 4.92 11.18 15.53
N ILE A 318 5.87 10.42 14.99
CA ILE A 318 6.88 10.94 14.05
C ILE A 318 6.19 11.60 12.84
N VAL A 319 5.08 11.01 12.37
CA VAL A 319 4.34 11.51 11.19
C VAL A 319 3.11 12.32 11.60
N TRP A 320 2.41 11.90 12.66
CA TRP A 320 1.11 12.46 13.02
C TRP A 320 1.16 13.66 13.97
N ALA A 321 2.31 13.90 14.64
CA ALA A 321 2.40 14.99 15.61
C ALA A 321 2.07 16.38 15.03
N PRO A 322 2.53 16.78 13.82
CA PRO A 322 2.19 18.08 13.25
C PRO A 322 0.68 18.29 13.12
N TYR A 323 -0.03 17.29 12.57
CA TYR A 323 -1.49 17.35 12.41
C TYR A 323 -2.23 17.39 13.74
N LEU A 324 -1.83 16.54 14.69
CA LEU A 324 -2.46 16.49 16.01
C LEU A 324 -2.24 17.76 16.83
N LEU A 325 -1.11 18.46 16.63
CA LEU A 325 -0.86 19.75 17.26
C LEU A 325 -1.76 20.83 16.67
N GLU A 326 -1.94 20.85 15.35
CA GLU A 326 -2.77 21.83 14.65
C GLU A 326 -4.26 21.66 14.98
N LEU A 327 -4.73 20.43 15.25
CA LEU A 327 -6.11 20.18 15.73
C LEU A 327 -6.48 20.96 16.99
N ARG A 328 -5.52 21.49 17.75
CA ARG A 328 -5.77 22.35 18.91
C ARG A 328 -6.24 23.76 18.52
N HIS A 329 -5.90 24.19 17.31
CA HIS A 329 -6.17 25.53 16.80
C HIS A 329 -7.19 25.52 15.65
N GLY A 330 -7.23 24.45 14.84
CA GLY A 330 -8.12 24.26 13.72
C GLY A 330 -9.30 23.34 14.03
N ARG A 331 -10.44 23.56 13.40
CA ARG A 331 -11.56 22.62 13.39
C ARG A 331 -11.55 21.87 12.05
N PRO A 332 -11.53 20.52 12.07
CA PRO A 332 -11.69 19.78 10.83
C PRO A 332 -13.02 20.15 10.17
N ALA A 333 -12.98 20.49 8.89
CA ALA A 333 -14.18 20.61 8.09
C ALA A 333 -14.84 19.24 7.92
N GLY A 334 -16.17 19.20 7.73
CA GLY A 334 -16.90 17.96 7.49
C GLY A 334 -16.59 17.29 6.16
N SER A 335 -15.92 18.01 5.24
CA SER A 335 -15.40 17.53 3.96
C SER A 335 -14.02 16.88 4.11
N GLY A 336 -13.63 16.10 3.13
CA GLY A 336 -12.29 15.48 3.10
C GLY A 336 -12.25 14.11 3.79
N THR A 337 -13.27 13.30 3.61
CA THR A 337 -13.30 11.96 4.20
C THR A 337 -13.37 10.86 3.15
N ALA A 338 -12.36 9.99 3.16
CA ALA A 338 -12.37 8.76 2.35
C ALA A 338 -13.49 7.78 2.78
N PHE A 339 -14.11 7.99 3.95
CA PHE A 339 -15.20 7.15 4.45
C PHE A 339 -16.54 7.36 3.73
N HIS A 340 -16.64 8.30 2.81
CA HIS A 340 -17.80 8.51 1.94
C HIS A 340 -17.68 7.72 0.63
N TYR A 341 -17.20 6.48 0.69
CA TYR A 341 -17.08 5.61 -0.49
C TYR A 341 -17.59 4.20 -0.18
N LEU A 342 -18.63 3.78 -0.88
CA LEU A 342 -19.28 2.48 -0.73
C LEU A 342 -19.43 1.80 -2.10
N PRO A 343 -18.40 1.15 -2.63
CA PRO A 343 -18.53 0.33 -3.83
C PRO A 343 -19.27 -0.98 -3.52
N GLU A 344 -19.71 -1.70 -4.54
CA GLU A 344 -20.41 -2.99 -4.40
C GLU A 344 -19.66 -3.96 -3.45
N GLY A 345 -18.33 -4.03 -3.54
CA GLY A 345 -17.51 -4.86 -2.63
C GLY A 345 -17.59 -4.45 -1.16
N GLY A 346 -17.96 -3.19 -0.84
CA GLY A 346 -18.19 -2.71 0.52
C GLY A 346 -19.58 -3.03 1.06
N ALA A 347 -20.52 -3.36 0.18
CA ALA A 347 -21.91 -3.68 0.52
C ALA A 347 -22.15 -5.18 0.73
N ARG A 348 -21.12 -6.03 0.58
CA ARG A 348 -21.22 -7.48 0.73
C ARG A 348 -20.01 -8.06 1.48
N LEU A 349 -20.17 -9.26 2.03
CA LEU A 349 -19.08 -10.03 2.61
C LEU A 349 -18.32 -10.79 1.53
N ALA A 350 -16.99 -10.74 1.57
CA ALA A 350 -16.14 -11.52 0.68
C ALA A 350 -16.02 -12.97 1.16
N PHE A 351 -16.25 -13.93 0.26
CA PHE A 351 -16.08 -15.37 0.51
C PHE A 351 -15.14 -15.98 -0.55
N PRO A 352 -13.83 -15.66 -0.52
CA PRO A 352 -12.89 -16.13 -1.54
C PRO A 352 -12.79 -17.66 -1.61
N MET A 353 -13.11 -18.37 -0.51
CA MET A 353 -13.12 -19.84 -0.46
C MET A 353 -14.24 -20.48 -1.30
N LEU A 354 -15.21 -19.71 -1.78
CA LEU A 354 -16.30 -20.19 -2.63
C LEU A 354 -16.05 -19.92 -4.13
N HIS A 355 -14.96 -19.22 -4.48
CA HIS A 355 -14.62 -18.99 -5.87
C HIS A 355 -13.98 -20.22 -6.49
N PHE A 356 -14.45 -20.61 -7.68
CA PHE A 356 -13.91 -21.75 -8.43
C PHE A 356 -12.62 -21.35 -9.15
N SER A 357 -11.51 -21.34 -8.39
CA SER A 357 -10.18 -20.97 -8.84
C SER A 357 -9.11 -21.63 -7.98
N ALA A 358 -7.84 -21.62 -8.44
CA ALA A 358 -6.72 -22.17 -7.66
C ALA A 358 -6.60 -21.50 -6.27
N ILE A 359 -6.74 -20.17 -6.21
CA ILE A 359 -6.69 -19.44 -4.94
C ILE A 359 -7.93 -19.71 -4.08
N GLY A 360 -9.12 -19.84 -4.67
CA GLY A 360 -10.34 -20.20 -3.96
C GLY A 360 -10.22 -21.58 -3.30
N GLY A 361 -9.66 -22.56 -4.02
CA GLY A 361 -9.36 -23.88 -3.47
C GLY A 361 -8.37 -23.84 -2.30
N LEU A 362 -7.31 -23.01 -2.41
CA LEU A 362 -6.35 -22.80 -1.32
C LEU A 362 -7.02 -22.13 -0.10
N CYS A 363 -7.87 -21.13 -0.33
CA CYS A 363 -8.65 -20.47 0.73
C CYS A 363 -9.65 -21.44 1.40
N LEU A 364 -10.26 -22.35 0.64
CA LEU A 364 -11.14 -23.38 1.19
C LEU A 364 -10.38 -24.33 2.12
N ILE A 365 -9.24 -24.85 1.68
CA ILE A 365 -8.34 -25.67 2.52
C ILE A 365 -7.96 -24.89 3.79
N GLY A 366 -7.65 -23.61 3.66
CA GLY A 366 -7.33 -22.72 4.78
C GLY A 366 -8.49 -22.58 5.75
N THR A 367 -9.69 -22.35 5.25
CA THR A 367 -10.90 -22.23 6.08
C THR A 367 -11.16 -23.51 6.87
N ILE A 368 -11.09 -24.68 6.20
CA ILE A 368 -11.25 -26.00 6.85
C ILE A 368 -10.17 -26.20 7.92
N TRP A 369 -8.90 -25.92 7.59
CA TRP A 369 -7.80 -26.05 8.53
C TRP A 369 -7.95 -25.14 9.75
N LEU A 370 -8.37 -23.89 9.56
CA LEU A 370 -8.67 -22.97 10.65
C LEU A 370 -9.76 -23.52 11.56
N ALA A 371 -10.88 -23.99 10.99
CA ALA A 371 -11.99 -24.54 11.75
C ALA A 371 -11.56 -25.77 12.58
N VAL A 372 -10.86 -26.72 11.98
CA VAL A 372 -10.42 -27.96 12.64
C VAL A 372 -9.32 -27.70 13.67
N ARG A 373 -8.39 -26.79 13.39
CA ARG A 373 -7.17 -26.58 14.20
C ARG A 373 -7.25 -25.39 15.16
N PHE A 374 -8.29 -24.60 15.16
CA PHE A 374 -8.45 -23.41 16.01
C PHE A 374 -8.23 -23.73 17.50
N GLY A 375 -8.80 -24.80 17.99
CA GLY A 375 -8.67 -25.23 19.38
C GLY A 375 -7.27 -25.74 19.76
N SER A 376 -6.51 -26.27 18.81
CA SER A 376 -5.27 -27.04 19.09
C SER A 376 -4.00 -26.34 18.58
N SER A 377 -4.06 -25.46 17.59
CA SER A 377 -2.89 -24.80 16.98
C SER A 377 -2.81 -23.32 17.31
N ARG A 378 -1.67 -22.86 17.82
CA ARG A 378 -1.40 -21.42 18.06
C ARG A 378 -1.46 -20.62 16.75
N ARG A 379 -0.99 -21.20 15.64
CA ARG A 379 -1.02 -20.56 14.30
C ARG A 379 -2.45 -20.42 13.81
N ALA A 380 -3.26 -21.48 13.94
CA ALA A 380 -4.65 -21.44 13.54
C ALA A 380 -5.48 -20.42 14.34
N ARG A 381 -5.24 -20.31 15.65
CA ARG A 381 -5.88 -19.25 16.47
C ARG A 381 -5.50 -17.87 16.00
N ALA A 382 -4.22 -17.60 15.75
CA ALA A 382 -3.73 -16.29 15.32
C ALA A 382 -4.34 -15.88 13.97
N LEU A 383 -4.23 -16.75 12.96
CA LEU A 383 -4.78 -16.45 11.63
C LEU A 383 -6.31 -16.41 11.65
N GLY A 384 -6.96 -17.32 12.41
CA GLY A 384 -8.41 -17.34 12.58
C GLY A 384 -8.96 -16.09 13.26
N CYS A 385 -8.27 -15.56 14.28
CA CYS A 385 -8.62 -14.27 14.87
C CYS A 385 -8.52 -13.13 13.84
N GLY A 386 -7.50 -13.14 12.98
CA GLY A 386 -7.37 -12.17 11.89
C GLY A 386 -8.52 -12.25 10.89
N VAL A 387 -8.89 -13.47 10.45
CA VAL A 387 -10.03 -13.69 9.55
C VAL A 387 -11.34 -13.23 10.19
N LEU A 388 -11.60 -13.60 11.44
CA LEU A 388 -12.79 -13.15 12.16
C LEU A 388 -12.81 -11.63 12.37
N ALA A 389 -11.67 -11.02 12.64
CA ALA A 389 -11.56 -9.57 12.77
C ALA A 389 -11.97 -8.85 11.47
N ILE A 390 -11.58 -9.38 10.28
CA ILE A 390 -11.99 -8.80 9.00
C ILE A 390 -13.50 -8.91 8.80
N TYR A 391 -14.11 -10.05 9.09
CA TYR A 391 -15.57 -10.20 8.96
C TYR A 391 -16.34 -9.31 9.93
N VAL A 392 -15.87 -9.17 11.19
CA VAL A 392 -16.48 -8.24 12.15
C VAL A 392 -16.33 -6.80 11.69
N TRP A 393 -15.15 -6.43 11.16
CA TRP A 393 -14.90 -5.09 10.59
C TRP A 393 -15.82 -4.82 9.39
N SER A 394 -16.01 -5.82 8.50
CA SER A 394 -16.89 -5.69 7.33
C SER A 394 -18.34 -5.48 7.74
N LEU A 395 -18.83 -6.25 8.71
CA LEU A 395 -20.18 -6.05 9.26
C LEU A 395 -20.32 -4.68 9.95
N ALA A 396 -19.31 -4.26 10.70
CA ALA A 396 -19.30 -2.93 11.31
C ALA A 396 -19.31 -1.83 10.22
N SER A 397 -18.50 -1.97 9.16
CA SER A 397 -18.48 -1.05 8.03
C SER A 397 -19.84 -0.88 7.39
N MET A 398 -20.55 -1.99 7.15
CA MET A 398 -21.92 -1.97 6.61
C MET A 398 -22.91 -1.29 7.60
N ALA A 399 -22.77 -1.55 8.90
CA ALA A 399 -23.64 -0.92 9.90
C ALA A 399 -23.39 0.58 10.01
N PHE A 400 -22.14 1.05 9.82
CA PHE A 400 -21.79 2.47 9.82
C PHE A 400 -22.41 3.26 8.67
N THR A 401 -22.86 2.60 7.60
CA THR A 401 -23.61 3.28 6.53
C THR A 401 -24.90 3.92 7.03
N ALA A 402 -25.50 3.37 8.10
CA ALA A 402 -26.65 3.99 8.77
C ALA A 402 -26.29 5.35 9.45
N LEU A 403 -25.01 5.61 9.69
CA LEU A 403 -24.48 6.86 10.23
C LEU A 403 -23.90 7.76 9.12
N GLY A 404 -24.14 7.44 7.84
CA GLY A 404 -23.66 8.20 6.71
C GLY A 404 -22.16 8.03 6.42
N SER A 405 -21.54 6.92 6.84
CA SER A 405 -20.10 6.69 6.68
C SER A 405 -19.79 5.21 6.42
N THR A 406 -18.57 4.88 6.03
CA THR A 406 -18.08 3.50 5.90
C THR A 406 -16.73 3.33 6.60
N LEU A 407 -16.32 2.06 6.81
CA LEU A 407 -14.99 1.73 7.31
C LEU A 407 -14.12 1.09 6.21
N LEU A 408 -14.44 1.31 4.93
CA LEU A 408 -13.68 0.89 3.74
C LEU A 408 -13.35 -0.62 3.75
N SER A 409 -14.29 -1.46 4.15
CA SER A 409 -14.07 -2.90 4.36
C SER A 409 -13.64 -3.66 3.11
N PHE A 410 -14.04 -3.22 1.91
CA PHE A 410 -13.64 -3.82 0.63
C PHE A 410 -12.11 -3.82 0.43
N ARG A 411 -11.39 -2.84 0.98
CA ARG A 411 -9.93 -2.77 0.93
C ARG A 411 -9.23 -3.81 1.81
N LEU A 412 -9.98 -4.57 2.63
CA LEU A 412 -9.44 -5.62 3.50
C LEU A 412 -9.44 -7.00 2.84
N GLU A 413 -10.09 -7.16 1.70
CA GLU A 413 -10.17 -8.44 0.98
C GLU A 413 -8.80 -9.03 0.62
N PRO A 414 -7.79 -8.26 0.16
CA PRO A 414 -6.44 -8.79 -0.07
C PRO A 414 -5.81 -9.42 1.17
N ILE A 415 -6.05 -8.82 2.35
CA ILE A 415 -5.54 -9.37 3.62
C ILE A 415 -6.28 -10.65 3.99
N LEU A 416 -7.60 -10.70 3.79
CA LEU A 416 -8.40 -11.90 3.99
C LEU A 416 -7.87 -13.08 3.16
N ILE A 417 -7.66 -12.85 1.86
CA ILE A 417 -7.10 -13.85 0.96
C ILE A 417 -5.71 -14.28 1.41
N GLY A 418 -4.85 -13.32 1.81
CA GLY A 418 -3.50 -13.58 2.32
C GLY A 418 -3.49 -14.45 3.59
N LEU A 419 -4.38 -14.19 4.55
CA LEU A 419 -4.54 -14.99 5.77
C LEU A 419 -5.05 -16.41 5.45
N LEU A 420 -6.04 -16.52 4.58
CA LEU A 420 -6.59 -17.81 4.17
C LEU A 420 -5.60 -18.61 3.31
N ALA A 421 -4.80 -17.96 2.46
CA ALA A 421 -3.74 -18.61 1.70
C ALA A 421 -2.65 -19.16 2.62
N ALA A 422 -2.19 -18.37 3.61
CA ALA A 422 -1.25 -18.87 4.62
C ALA A 422 -1.81 -20.08 5.37
N ALA A 423 -3.06 -20.01 5.81
CA ALA A 423 -3.76 -21.12 6.46
C ALA A 423 -3.92 -22.33 5.51
N GLY A 424 -4.18 -22.07 4.23
CA GLY A 424 -4.31 -23.09 3.19
C GLY A 424 -3.02 -23.85 2.96
N VAL A 425 -1.88 -23.15 2.93
CA VAL A 425 -0.56 -23.82 2.87
C VAL A 425 -0.33 -24.71 4.10
N PHE A 426 -0.63 -24.23 5.31
CA PHE A 426 -0.54 -25.07 6.50
C PHE A 426 -1.48 -26.29 6.43
N GLY A 427 -2.72 -26.09 6.01
CA GLY A 427 -3.71 -27.15 5.84
C GLY A 427 -3.24 -28.19 4.82
N PHE A 428 -2.77 -27.75 3.66
CA PHE A 428 -2.24 -28.64 2.61
C PHE A 428 -1.04 -29.46 3.10
N LEU A 429 -0.06 -28.81 3.75
CA LEU A 429 1.13 -29.49 4.25
C LEU A 429 0.83 -30.47 5.40
N GLU A 430 -0.06 -30.11 6.32
CA GLU A 430 -0.46 -31.00 7.43
C GLU A 430 -1.32 -32.18 6.95
N ALA A 431 -2.28 -31.92 6.07
CA ALA A 431 -3.16 -32.95 5.52
C ALA A 431 -2.37 -33.97 4.68
N THR A 432 -1.52 -33.49 3.76
CA THR A 432 -0.70 -34.37 2.91
C THR A 432 0.28 -35.20 3.71
N ARG A 433 0.85 -34.63 4.80
CA ARG A 433 1.70 -35.38 5.71
C ARG A 433 0.92 -36.47 6.45
N SER A 434 -0.26 -36.15 6.97
CA SER A 434 -1.11 -37.11 7.65
C SER A 434 -1.52 -38.27 6.73
N VAL A 435 -1.93 -37.97 5.49
CA VAL A 435 -2.25 -38.99 4.50
C VAL A 435 -1.03 -39.85 4.19
N TYR A 436 0.15 -39.21 3.95
CA TYR A 436 1.39 -39.92 3.67
C TYR A 436 1.78 -40.91 4.77
N ASP A 437 1.67 -40.49 6.04
CA ASP A 437 1.99 -41.36 7.18
C ASP A 437 1.00 -42.52 7.29
N ASN A 438 -0.31 -42.32 6.96
CA ASN A 438 -1.35 -43.34 7.06
C ASN A 438 -1.33 -44.39 5.93
N ILE A 439 -0.82 -44.04 4.73
CA ILE A 439 -0.77 -44.95 3.58
C ILE A 439 0.57 -45.69 3.45
N GLY A 440 1.39 -45.72 4.49
CA GLY A 440 2.66 -46.45 4.50
C GLY A 440 3.80 -45.71 3.76
N SER A 441 3.68 -44.41 3.60
CA SER A 441 4.76 -43.51 3.14
C SER A 441 5.30 -43.78 1.72
N PRO A 442 4.46 -44.01 0.69
CA PRO A 442 4.94 -44.31 -0.67
C PRO A 442 5.61 -43.11 -1.33
N ALA A 443 6.74 -43.35 -1.99
CA ALA A 443 7.49 -42.26 -2.69
C ALA A 443 6.66 -41.61 -3.81
N GLY A 444 5.84 -42.38 -4.52
CA GLY A 444 4.95 -41.86 -5.57
C GLY A 444 3.97 -40.80 -5.09
N PHE A 445 3.41 -40.95 -3.88
CA PHE A 445 2.52 -39.96 -3.30
C PHE A 445 3.24 -38.64 -3.03
N ARG A 446 4.49 -38.65 -2.55
CA ARG A 446 5.29 -37.44 -2.35
C ARG A 446 5.51 -36.67 -3.65
N TYR A 447 5.82 -37.38 -4.75
CA TYR A 447 5.98 -36.75 -6.07
C TYR A 447 4.66 -36.18 -6.60
N ALA A 448 3.55 -36.90 -6.41
CA ALA A 448 2.23 -36.42 -6.80
C ALA A 448 1.85 -35.14 -6.04
N VAL A 449 2.04 -35.09 -4.73
CA VAL A 449 1.78 -33.88 -3.92
C VAL A 449 2.66 -32.71 -4.34
N LEU A 450 3.94 -32.96 -4.60
CA LEU A 450 4.85 -31.93 -5.10
C LEU A 450 4.41 -31.40 -6.46
N ALA A 451 4.03 -32.29 -7.38
CA ALA A 451 3.55 -31.93 -8.71
C ALA A 451 2.28 -31.07 -8.65
N VAL A 452 1.29 -31.47 -7.81
CA VAL A 452 0.06 -30.70 -7.61
C VAL A 452 0.35 -29.34 -7.00
N GLY A 453 1.21 -29.28 -5.98
CA GLY A 453 1.60 -28.01 -5.35
C GLY A 453 2.31 -27.06 -6.32
N LEU A 454 3.24 -27.57 -7.13
CA LEU A 454 3.93 -26.77 -8.14
C LEU A 454 2.97 -26.33 -9.25
N ALA A 455 2.12 -27.22 -9.77
CA ALA A 455 1.14 -26.88 -10.78
C ALA A 455 0.18 -25.77 -10.30
N GLY A 456 -0.31 -25.87 -9.06
CA GLY A 456 -1.16 -24.83 -8.47
C GLY A 456 -0.43 -23.49 -8.30
N ALA A 457 0.82 -23.52 -7.81
CA ALA A 457 1.64 -22.31 -7.65
C ALA A 457 1.93 -21.63 -9.00
N MET A 458 2.28 -22.42 -10.03
CA MET A 458 2.56 -21.92 -11.37
C MET A 458 1.31 -21.40 -12.08
N SER A 459 0.18 -22.12 -11.95
CA SER A 459 -1.11 -21.67 -12.48
C SER A 459 -1.50 -20.31 -11.89
N PHE A 460 -1.44 -20.17 -10.58
CA PHE A 460 -1.76 -18.90 -9.94
C PHE A 460 -0.77 -17.78 -10.33
N ALA A 461 0.54 -18.08 -10.35
CA ALA A 461 1.57 -17.08 -10.68
C ALA A 461 1.39 -16.48 -12.08
N GLN A 462 1.14 -17.32 -13.09
CA GLN A 462 0.97 -16.85 -14.47
C GLN A 462 -0.32 -16.05 -14.70
N ASP A 463 -1.33 -16.24 -13.83
CA ASP A 463 -2.60 -15.52 -13.90
C ASP A 463 -2.52 -14.10 -13.26
N ILE A 464 -1.48 -13.81 -12.46
CA ILE A 464 -1.32 -12.51 -11.79
C ILE A 464 -1.32 -11.33 -12.78
N PRO A 465 -0.52 -11.33 -13.88
CA PRO A 465 -0.56 -10.22 -14.84
C PRO A 465 -1.91 -10.06 -15.54
N GLN A 466 -2.66 -11.13 -15.72
CA GLN A 466 -4.02 -11.07 -16.27
C GLN A 466 -5.00 -10.45 -15.27
N HIS A 467 -4.84 -10.77 -13.99
CA HIS A 467 -5.65 -10.16 -12.92
C HIS A 467 -5.41 -8.65 -12.81
N LEU A 468 -4.18 -8.20 -13.04
CA LEU A 468 -3.78 -6.80 -13.03
C LEU A 468 -3.89 -6.10 -14.41
N GLU A 469 -4.55 -6.73 -15.39
CA GLU A 469 -4.62 -6.18 -16.75
C GLU A 469 -5.28 -4.79 -16.83
N PRO A 470 -6.37 -4.49 -16.11
CA PRO A 470 -6.97 -3.16 -16.13
C PRO A 470 -6.02 -2.07 -15.64
N GLU A 471 -5.30 -2.33 -14.55
CA GLU A 471 -4.35 -1.41 -13.93
C GLU A 471 -3.10 -1.20 -14.80
N ILE A 472 -2.64 -2.28 -15.44
CA ILE A 472 -1.53 -2.23 -16.41
C ILE A 472 -1.95 -1.42 -17.64
N ASN A 473 -3.13 -1.68 -18.22
CA ASN A 473 -3.62 -0.97 -19.39
C ASN A 473 -3.78 0.53 -19.11
N THR A 474 -4.23 0.93 -17.93
CA THR A 474 -4.28 2.33 -17.52
C THR A 474 -2.88 2.95 -17.49
N ALA A 475 -1.89 2.25 -16.92
CA ALA A 475 -0.50 2.70 -16.90
C ALA A 475 0.12 2.87 -18.30
N TYR A 476 -0.36 2.13 -19.30
CA TYR A 476 0.07 2.27 -20.69
C TYR A 476 -0.66 3.38 -21.45
N SER A 477 -1.90 3.65 -21.10
CA SER A 477 -2.75 4.66 -21.76
C SER A 477 -2.56 6.05 -21.21
N ASP A 478 -2.07 6.21 -19.99
CA ASP A 478 -1.79 7.51 -19.42
C ASP A 478 -0.51 8.12 -19.99
N THR A 479 -0.52 9.45 -20.11
CA THR A 479 0.63 10.23 -20.56
C THR A 479 1.59 10.44 -19.39
N ASP A 480 2.84 10.06 -19.54
CA ASP A 480 3.86 10.22 -18.50
C ASP A 480 4.40 11.68 -18.42
N GLY A 481 5.25 11.97 -17.42
CA GLY A 481 5.85 13.29 -17.22
C GLY A 481 6.81 13.75 -18.34
N ASN A 482 7.09 12.90 -19.32
CA ASN A 482 7.81 13.28 -20.56
C ASN A 482 6.86 13.55 -21.73
N GLY A 483 5.55 13.52 -21.51
CA GLY A 483 4.55 13.73 -22.55
C GLY A 483 4.36 12.53 -23.48
N VAL A 484 4.69 11.30 -23.02
CA VAL A 484 4.64 10.09 -23.84
C VAL A 484 3.67 9.07 -23.26
N ARG A 485 2.96 8.35 -24.14
CA ARG A 485 2.15 7.18 -23.80
C ARG A 485 2.86 5.90 -24.21
N ALA A 486 2.85 4.91 -23.34
CA ALA A 486 3.48 3.62 -23.62
C ALA A 486 2.71 2.78 -24.66
N ASP A 487 1.42 3.04 -24.87
CA ASP A 487 0.61 2.44 -25.94
C ASP A 487 0.84 3.09 -27.31
N LYS A 488 1.73 4.08 -27.40
CA LYS A 488 2.13 4.82 -28.61
C LYS A 488 1.01 5.57 -29.32
N ARG A 489 -0.11 5.80 -28.63
CA ARG A 489 -1.19 6.68 -29.09
C ARG A 489 -0.83 8.14 -28.83
N PRO A 490 -1.51 9.09 -29.46
CA PRO A 490 -1.31 10.52 -29.19
C PRO A 490 -1.47 10.82 -27.70
N PRO A 491 -0.56 11.61 -27.11
CA PRO A 491 -0.62 11.94 -25.68
C PRO A 491 -1.81 12.85 -25.37
N GLY A 492 -2.23 12.83 -24.09
CA GLY A 492 -3.22 13.76 -23.54
C GLY A 492 -2.64 15.10 -23.13
N GLY A 493 -3.39 15.87 -22.34
CA GLY A 493 -3.00 17.21 -21.88
C GLY A 493 -1.66 17.26 -21.15
N ALA A 494 -1.25 16.20 -20.48
CA ALA A 494 0.06 16.14 -19.79
C ALA A 494 1.28 16.32 -20.73
N ALA A 495 1.11 16.20 -22.05
CA ALA A 495 2.15 16.52 -23.01
C ALA A 495 2.64 17.99 -22.93
N TYR A 496 1.77 18.87 -22.47
CA TYR A 496 2.07 20.31 -22.34
C TYR A 496 2.60 20.70 -20.94
N TYR A 497 2.65 19.78 -19.99
CA TYR A 497 2.99 20.11 -18.60
C TYR A 497 4.42 20.64 -18.44
N ARG A 498 5.35 20.18 -19.28
CA ARG A 498 6.71 20.72 -19.27
C ARG A 498 6.74 22.19 -19.70
N GLU A 499 6.02 22.54 -20.76
CA GLU A 499 5.91 23.92 -21.24
C GLU A 499 5.24 24.83 -20.20
N ILE A 500 4.21 24.33 -19.53
CA ILE A 500 3.53 25.03 -18.42
C ILE A 500 4.51 25.25 -17.25
N ASP A 501 5.29 24.25 -16.87
CA ASP A 501 6.30 24.34 -15.82
C ASP A 501 7.41 25.34 -16.15
N ASP A 502 7.90 25.32 -17.40
CA ASP A 502 8.90 26.25 -17.90
C ASP A 502 8.37 27.70 -17.87
N ALA A 503 7.12 27.91 -18.29
CA ALA A 503 6.44 29.20 -18.25
C ALA A 503 6.28 29.72 -16.82
N LEU A 504 5.79 28.89 -15.89
CA LEU A 504 5.65 29.22 -14.46
C LEU A 504 6.99 29.59 -13.84
N SER A 505 8.01 28.78 -14.09
CA SER A 505 9.36 29.01 -13.53
C SER A 505 9.98 30.32 -14.05
N THR A 506 9.75 30.63 -15.33
CA THR A 506 10.26 31.86 -15.96
C THR A 506 9.54 33.11 -15.44
N GLN A 507 8.22 33.03 -15.28
CA GLN A 507 7.40 34.19 -14.90
C GLN A 507 7.50 34.48 -13.39
N LEU A 508 7.52 33.46 -12.53
CA LEU A 508 7.51 33.63 -11.08
C LEU A 508 8.92 33.72 -10.46
N GLN A 509 9.95 33.17 -11.11
CA GLN A 509 11.36 33.19 -10.67
C GLN A 509 11.56 32.76 -9.20
N ARG A 510 10.78 31.79 -8.74
CA ARG A 510 10.83 31.22 -7.38
C ARG A 510 10.70 29.70 -7.40
N PRO A 511 11.07 29.02 -6.29
CA PRO A 511 10.94 27.56 -6.19
C PRO A 511 9.50 27.09 -6.40
N ARG A 512 9.32 25.92 -7.05
CA ARG A 512 8.01 25.30 -7.23
C ARG A 512 7.29 25.07 -5.90
N ALA A 513 8.02 24.65 -4.86
CA ALA A 513 7.49 24.41 -3.52
C ALA A 513 7.05 25.67 -2.76
N ASP A 514 7.25 26.85 -3.34
CA ASP A 514 6.78 28.14 -2.80
C ASP A 514 5.65 28.73 -3.65
N THR A 515 5.09 27.95 -4.58
CA THR A 515 4.07 28.38 -5.54
C THR A 515 2.80 27.58 -5.35
N VAL A 516 1.66 28.27 -5.28
CA VAL A 516 0.31 27.68 -5.23
C VAL A 516 -0.36 27.83 -6.58
N VAL A 517 -0.81 26.73 -7.15
CA VAL A 517 -1.51 26.69 -8.45
C VAL A 517 -2.95 26.25 -8.23
N LEU A 518 -3.90 27.05 -8.69
CA LEU A 518 -5.30 26.61 -8.81
C LEU A 518 -5.46 25.89 -10.15
N THR A 519 -5.75 24.60 -10.10
CA THR A 519 -6.00 23.82 -11.32
C THR A 519 -6.99 22.69 -11.03
N ALA A 520 -7.75 22.30 -12.05
CA ALA A 520 -8.53 21.07 -12.06
C ALA A 520 -7.79 19.92 -12.77
N ASP A 521 -6.65 20.19 -13.40
CA ASP A 521 -5.73 19.20 -13.95
C ASP A 521 -4.70 18.85 -12.89
N THR A 522 -5.15 18.25 -11.78
CA THR A 522 -4.35 17.97 -10.58
C THR A 522 -3.22 16.98 -10.83
N SER A 523 -3.28 16.20 -11.92
CA SER A 523 -2.15 15.39 -12.39
C SER A 523 -0.90 16.21 -12.72
N PHE A 524 -1.02 17.53 -12.99
CA PHE A 524 0.13 18.44 -13.09
C PHE A 524 0.95 18.46 -11.78
N LEU A 525 0.27 18.45 -10.63
CA LEU A 525 0.90 18.41 -9.30
C LEU A 525 1.58 17.07 -9.01
N SER A 526 1.17 16.00 -9.67
CA SER A 526 1.82 14.68 -9.56
C SER A 526 3.20 14.66 -10.22
N TYR A 527 3.41 15.49 -11.24
CA TYR A 527 4.69 15.57 -11.95
C TYR A 527 5.63 16.64 -11.40
N TYR A 528 5.07 17.75 -10.91
CA TYR A 528 5.83 18.90 -10.42
C TYR A 528 5.40 19.28 -8.99
N PRO A 529 6.34 19.61 -8.08
CA PRO A 529 6.04 19.82 -6.67
C PRO A 529 5.47 21.23 -6.38
N TYR A 530 4.51 21.69 -7.18
CA TYR A 530 3.70 22.86 -6.86
C TYR A 530 2.64 22.52 -5.81
N PHE A 531 2.25 23.47 -4.97
CA PHE A 531 1.06 23.30 -4.15
C PHE A 531 -0.21 23.55 -4.94
N GLY A 532 -1.25 22.81 -4.63
CA GLY A 532 -2.59 23.02 -5.15
C GLY A 532 -3.41 23.96 -4.26
N PHE A 533 -4.22 24.81 -4.85
CA PHE A 533 -5.24 25.54 -4.10
C PHE A 533 -6.43 24.64 -3.76
N GLN A 534 -6.73 23.65 -4.60
CA GLN A 534 -7.81 22.67 -4.41
C GLN A 534 -7.34 21.25 -4.72
N ALA A 535 -7.78 20.29 -3.94
CA ALA A 535 -7.49 18.87 -4.19
C ALA A 535 -8.39 18.28 -5.29
N LEU A 536 -8.02 17.12 -5.82
CA LEU A 536 -8.74 16.38 -6.86
C LEU A 536 -10.22 16.10 -6.47
N THR A 537 -10.42 15.66 -5.24
CA THR A 537 -11.75 15.42 -4.63
C THR A 537 -11.66 15.61 -3.12
N SER A 538 -12.82 15.69 -2.46
CA SER A 538 -12.91 15.73 -0.99
C SER A 538 -12.24 14.53 -0.30
N HIS A 539 -12.19 13.36 -0.96
CA HIS A 539 -11.64 12.13 -0.38
C HIS A 539 -10.13 12.19 -0.09
N TYR A 540 -9.40 13.03 -0.83
CA TYR A 540 -7.94 13.20 -0.69
C TYR A 540 -7.57 14.50 -0.02
N ALA A 541 -8.56 15.38 0.18
CA ALA A 541 -8.35 16.66 0.83
C ALA A 541 -7.96 16.48 2.30
N ASN A 542 -7.07 17.34 2.77
CA ASN A 542 -6.78 17.46 4.19
C ASN A 542 -8.02 17.97 4.93
N PRO A 543 -8.47 17.34 6.03
CA PRO A 543 -9.64 17.81 6.77
C PRO A 543 -9.54 19.24 7.31
N LEU A 544 -8.31 19.78 7.48
CA LEU A 544 -8.06 21.15 7.90
C LEU A 544 -8.07 22.16 6.74
N ALA A 545 -8.13 21.68 5.49
CA ALA A 545 -8.00 22.55 4.31
C ALA A 545 -9.32 23.20 3.86
N ASP A 546 -10.46 22.81 4.46
CA ASP A 546 -11.79 23.33 4.11
C ASP A 546 -12.10 23.21 2.60
N PHE A 547 -12.15 21.97 2.12
CA PHE A 547 -12.34 21.66 0.71
C PHE A 547 -13.59 22.34 0.10
N ASP A 548 -14.73 22.30 0.81
CA ASP A 548 -15.99 22.86 0.32
C ASP A 548 -15.96 24.39 0.34
N GLY A 549 -15.34 24.98 1.38
CA GLY A 549 -15.16 26.44 1.44
C GLY A 549 -14.30 26.96 0.29
N ARG A 550 -13.19 26.26 -0.06
CA ARG A 550 -12.36 26.60 -1.23
C ARG A 550 -13.12 26.44 -2.54
N ALA A 551 -13.93 25.38 -2.68
CA ALA A 551 -14.76 25.19 -3.87
C ALA A 551 -15.80 26.29 -4.02
N ALA A 552 -16.45 26.69 -2.93
CA ALA A 552 -17.39 27.80 -2.91
C ALA A 552 -16.72 29.14 -3.25
N ALA A 553 -15.52 29.41 -2.70
CA ALA A 553 -14.74 30.61 -3.02
C ALA A 553 -14.40 30.67 -4.53
N ILE A 554 -13.94 29.56 -5.14
CA ILE A 554 -13.66 29.49 -6.58
C ILE A 554 -14.93 29.82 -7.38
N ALA A 555 -16.09 29.27 -6.97
CA ALA A 555 -17.37 29.54 -7.64
C ALA A 555 -17.83 30.99 -7.47
N GLU A 556 -17.55 31.65 -6.36
CA GLU A 556 -17.83 33.08 -6.18
C GLU A 556 -16.86 33.96 -6.98
N TRP A 557 -15.57 33.62 -7.04
CA TRP A 557 -14.60 34.35 -7.85
C TRP A 557 -14.97 34.38 -9.33
N SER A 558 -15.55 33.31 -9.86
CA SER A 558 -15.97 33.25 -11.27
C SER A 558 -17.15 34.18 -11.64
N LYS A 559 -17.87 34.70 -10.65
CA LYS A 559 -19.01 35.59 -10.83
C LYS A 559 -18.64 37.07 -10.76
N LEU A 560 -17.40 37.39 -10.47
CA LEU A 560 -16.91 38.76 -10.36
C LEU A 560 -16.81 39.39 -11.74
N GLU A 561 -16.90 40.72 -11.79
CA GLU A 561 -16.96 41.46 -13.03
C GLU A 561 -15.66 42.19 -13.37
N THR A 562 -14.79 42.40 -12.38
CA THR A 562 -13.55 43.17 -12.58
C THR A 562 -12.32 42.49 -11.99
N PRO A 563 -11.13 42.75 -12.58
CA PRO A 563 -9.85 42.27 -12.03
C PRO A 563 -9.61 42.70 -10.58
N ASP A 564 -10.00 43.94 -10.22
CA ASP A 564 -9.82 44.46 -8.85
C ASP A 564 -10.64 43.69 -7.83
N GLN A 565 -11.89 43.34 -8.19
CA GLN A 565 -12.74 42.51 -7.34
C GLN A 565 -12.13 41.11 -7.15
N LEU A 566 -11.62 40.52 -8.24
CA LEU A 566 -11.01 39.18 -8.18
C LEU A 566 -9.77 39.17 -7.30
N ILE A 567 -8.86 40.14 -7.48
CA ILE A 567 -7.64 40.23 -6.66
C ILE A 567 -8.01 40.45 -5.20
N ALA A 568 -8.92 41.40 -4.91
CA ALA A 568 -9.35 41.67 -3.53
C ALA A 568 -10.00 40.44 -2.89
N ALA A 569 -10.81 39.68 -3.64
CA ALA A 569 -11.46 38.46 -3.14
C ALA A 569 -10.45 37.35 -2.88
N MET A 570 -9.45 37.17 -3.75
CA MET A 570 -8.36 36.20 -3.52
C MET A 570 -7.52 36.57 -2.29
N ASP A 571 -7.20 37.86 -2.12
CA ASP A 571 -6.38 38.36 -0.99
C ASP A 571 -7.15 38.33 0.35
N ALA A 572 -8.47 38.44 0.32
CA ALA A 572 -9.33 38.36 1.50
C ALA A 572 -9.64 36.90 1.90
N ALA A 573 -9.29 35.92 1.09
CA ALA A 573 -9.53 34.51 1.38
C ALA A 573 -8.72 34.07 2.64
N PRO A 574 -9.28 33.22 3.49
CA PRO A 574 -8.59 32.76 4.68
C PRO A 574 -7.42 31.81 4.38
N TRP A 575 -7.25 31.40 3.15
CA TRP A 575 -6.18 30.51 2.66
C TRP A 575 -5.16 31.30 1.84
N ARG A 576 -3.97 30.73 1.68
CA ARG A 576 -2.98 31.27 0.76
C ARG A 576 -3.56 31.34 -0.65
N ALA A 577 -3.65 32.55 -1.20
CA ALA A 577 -4.16 32.79 -2.54
C ALA A 577 -3.33 32.04 -3.59
N PRO A 578 -3.93 31.61 -4.72
CA PRO A 578 -3.18 31.04 -5.82
C PRO A 578 -2.27 32.09 -6.47
N ASP A 579 -1.03 31.69 -6.73
CA ASP A 579 -0.04 32.50 -7.44
C ASP A 579 -0.22 32.37 -8.96
N ALA A 580 -0.82 31.25 -9.39
CA ALA A 580 -1.17 30.99 -10.78
C ALA A 580 -2.46 30.16 -10.86
N ILE A 581 -3.13 30.29 -11.98
CA ILE A 581 -4.33 29.50 -12.31
C ILE A 581 -4.08 28.81 -13.64
N LEU A 582 -4.27 27.51 -13.68
CA LEU A 582 -4.17 26.69 -14.89
C LEU A 582 -5.58 26.25 -15.30
N PHE A 583 -6.14 26.94 -16.27
CA PHE A 583 -7.44 26.67 -16.82
C PHE A 583 -7.40 25.75 -18.05
N ARG A 584 -8.55 25.21 -18.42
CA ARG A 584 -8.84 24.71 -19.76
C ARG A 584 -9.54 25.79 -20.58
N TYR A 585 -9.20 25.84 -21.87
CA TYR A 585 -9.95 26.66 -22.81
C TYR A 585 -11.37 26.08 -23.00
N GLY A 586 -12.39 26.91 -22.94
CA GLY A 586 -13.77 26.53 -23.10
C GLY A 586 -14.52 27.51 -24.04
N PRO A 587 -15.69 27.12 -24.58
CA PRO A 587 -16.44 27.97 -25.51
C PRO A 587 -16.95 29.28 -24.87
N ASP A 588 -17.13 29.28 -23.53
CA ASP A 588 -17.68 30.39 -22.77
C ASP A 588 -16.66 31.09 -21.87
N GLY A 589 -15.36 30.85 -22.07
CA GLY A 589 -14.25 31.38 -21.26
C GLY A 589 -13.35 30.33 -20.66
N TYR A 590 -12.61 30.71 -19.63
CA TYR A 590 -11.63 29.83 -18.96
C TYR A 590 -12.31 28.92 -17.95
N SER A 591 -12.12 27.60 -18.07
CA SER A 591 -12.88 26.61 -17.30
C SER A 591 -12.03 25.82 -16.31
N LEU A 592 -12.63 25.52 -15.15
CA LEU A 592 -12.14 24.57 -14.16
C LEU A 592 -13.20 23.49 -13.92
N ARG A 593 -12.82 22.22 -14.01
CA ARG A 593 -13.70 21.09 -13.70
C ARG A 593 -13.47 20.61 -12.27
N LEU A 594 -14.31 21.06 -11.35
CA LEU A 594 -14.24 20.72 -9.94
C LEU A 594 -15.06 19.48 -9.60
N ALA A 595 -14.99 19.06 -8.34
CA ALA A 595 -15.68 17.90 -7.81
C ALA A 595 -16.41 18.23 -6.52
N GLU A 596 -17.53 17.60 -6.28
CA GLU A 596 -18.24 17.61 -4.99
C GLU A 596 -18.55 16.18 -4.54
N ASP A 597 -18.65 15.99 -3.25
CA ASP A 597 -19.05 14.74 -2.63
C ASP A 597 -20.58 14.68 -2.59
N VAL A 598 -21.15 13.66 -3.19
CA VAL A 598 -22.61 13.43 -3.25
C VAL A 598 -22.99 12.09 -2.62
N TYR A 599 -22.18 11.60 -1.67
CA TYR A 599 -22.51 10.41 -0.90
C TYR A 599 -23.91 10.54 -0.28
N PRO A 600 -24.77 9.51 -0.28
CA PRO A 600 -24.50 8.11 -0.60
C PRO A 600 -24.72 7.70 -2.07
N ASN A 601 -24.78 8.62 -3.02
CA ASN A 601 -24.93 8.28 -4.42
C ASN A 601 -23.72 7.46 -4.94
N ASP A 602 -23.95 6.68 -6.00
CA ASP A 602 -22.91 5.97 -6.74
C ASP A 602 -22.98 6.36 -8.21
N PRO A 603 -21.94 6.98 -8.80
CA PRO A 603 -20.67 7.39 -8.15
C PRO A 603 -20.89 8.53 -7.13
N ASN A 604 -20.13 8.47 -6.04
CA ASN A 604 -20.24 9.43 -4.94
C ASN A 604 -19.53 10.77 -5.20
N VAL A 605 -18.91 10.93 -6.36
CA VAL A 605 -18.27 12.17 -6.82
C VAL A 605 -19.03 12.71 -8.03
N ARG A 606 -19.58 13.90 -7.89
CA ARG A 606 -20.16 14.66 -9.00
C ARG A 606 -19.17 15.69 -9.50
N ARG A 607 -18.91 15.72 -10.83
CA ARG A 607 -18.08 16.73 -11.46
C ARG A 607 -18.95 17.86 -12.00
N TYR A 608 -18.49 19.10 -11.79
CA TYR A 608 -19.13 20.30 -12.33
C TYR A 608 -18.07 21.26 -12.87
N THR A 609 -18.47 22.17 -13.75
CA THR A 609 -17.57 23.14 -14.38
C THR A 609 -17.85 24.53 -13.83
N VAL A 610 -16.80 25.25 -13.49
CA VAL A 610 -16.82 26.68 -13.17
C VAL A 610 -16.10 27.40 -14.31
N THR A 611 -16.77 28.42 -14.89
CA THR A 611 -16.25 29.19 -16.01
C THR A 611 -15.99 30.63 -15.57
N PHE A 612 -14.82 31.12 -15.86
CA PHE A 612 -14.37 32.47 -15.59
C PHE A 612 -14.41 33.29 -16.89
N PRO A 613 -15.01 34.49 -16.90
CA PRO A 613 -14.89 35.41 -18.01
C PRO A 613 -13.45 35.80 -18.28
N GLU A 614 -13.03 35.88 -19.53
CA GLU A 614 -11.64 36.22 -19.91
C GLU A 614 -11.27 37.63 -19.46
N GLU A 615 -12.26 38.52 -19.43
CA GLU A 615 -12.14 39.93 -19.04
C GLU A 615 -11.62 40.11 -17.60
N LEU A 616 -11.84 39.13 -16.71
CA LEU A 616 -11.31 39.14 -15.34
C LEU A 616 -9.78 39.11 -15.28
N PHE A 617 -9.16 38.69 -16.36
CA PHE A 617 -7.70 38.58 -16.47
C PHE A 617 -7.08 39.59 -17.44
N ALA A 618 -7.88 40.51 -17.98
CA ALA A 618 -7.45 41.59 -18.88
C ALA A 618 -6.84 42.76 -18.09
N ASP A 619 -5.86 42.50 -17.23
CA ASP A 619 -5.19 43.47 -16.37
C ASP A 619 -3.67 43.17 -16.33
N PRO A 620 -2.78 44.21 -16.30
CA PRO A 620 -1.31 44.00 -16.26
C PRO A 620 -0.80 43.17 -15.07
N ARG A 621 -1.59 43.03 -14.00
CA ARG A 621 -1.27 42.17 -12.85
C ARG A 621 -1.46 40.68 -13.12
N PHE A 622 -1.99 40.33 -14.28
CA PHE A 622 -2.10 38.96 -14.76
C PHE A 622 -1.35 38.78 -16.06
N GLN A 623 -0.47 37.79 -16.10
CA GLN A 623 0.16 37.37 -17.34
C GLN A 623 -0.55 36.12 -17.84
N VAL A 624 -1.23 36.24 -18.97
CA VAL A 624 -1.99 35.17 -19.62
C VAL A 624 -1.14 34.55 -20.73
N THR A 625 -1.02 33.23 -20.73
CA THR A 625 -0.28 32.45 -21.74
C THR A 625 -1.09 31.24 -22.16
N GLU A 626 -1.35 31.09 -23.46
CA GLU A 626 -2.02 29.92 -24.01
C GLU A 626 -1.00 28.83 -24.33
N ILE A 627 -1.23 27.61 -23.82
CA ILE A 627 -0.32 26.45 -24.00
C ILE A 627 -1.19 25.23 -24.35
N GLY A 628 -1.28 24.89 -25.62
CA GLY A 628 -2.10 23.79 -26.10
C GLY A 628 -3.58 23.93 -25.67
N PRO A 629 -4.15 23.00 -24.93
CA PRO A 629 -5.54 23.09 -24.45
C PRO A 629 -5.69 23.90 -23.15
N PHE A 630 -4.59 24.50 -22.66
CA PHE A 630 -4.56 25.22 -21.39
C PHE A 630 -4.41 26.72 -21.57
N VAL A 631 -4.92 27.43 -20.58
CA VAL A 631 -4.64 28.85 -20.37
C VAL A 631 -4.00 28.99 -19.01
N LEU A 632 -2.74 29.40 -19.00
CA LEU A 632 -1.99 29.71 -17.80
C LEU A 632 -2.13 31.19 -17.48
N VAL A 633 -2.66 31.51 -16.32
CA VAL A 633 -2.73 32.87 -15.77
C VAL A 633 -1.81 32.96 -14.57
N VAL A 634 -0.81 33.80 -14.64
CA VAL A 634 0.14 34.03 -13.54
C VAL A 634 -0.11 35.42 -12.96
N ARG A 635 -0.21 35.49 -11.63
CA ARG A 635 -0.33 36.73 -10.89
C ARG A 635 1.06 37.32 -10.67
N THR A 636 1.32 38.53 -11.16
CA THR A 636 2.60 39.25 -11.08
C THR A 636 2.66 40.20 -9.87
#